data_ceebb414c75b1fef5a6302d83fe76121
#
_entry.id   ceebb414c75b1fef5a6302d83fe76121
#
_cell.length_a   1.000
_cell.length_b   1.000
_cell.length_c   1.000
_cell.angle_alpha   90.00
_cell.angle_beta   90.00
_cell.angle_gamma   90.00
#
_symmetry.space_group_name_H-M   'P 1'
#
loop_
_entity.id
_entity.type
_entity.pdbx_description
1 polymer ?
#
loop_
_entity_poly.entity_id
_entity_poly.type
_entity_poly.pdbx_seq_one_letter_code
_entity_poly.pdbx_strand_id
1 'polypeptide(L)'
;MKNMNYNKLQVLAANTAAIETAYRVRNEKRTTTAAERETLSLYSGFGGIKEVLDLGTNIPTSEKMKQSLNHLACVLQSIAQGDETLYRELVDSIKASVLTAFYTPKFLIEAVADQIQATFQANGLLMKSFLETSAGIGGFLPVSMSDTYKAAFEKDLATGLVLSALHPDARVIVDGFETIGAQELEHSSFDVIASNIPFGTINVFDADFERRGTPYKQSLKAIHNYFFIKAMELLNEGGLLAFITSRGVADSPSNRFVRDYLVHHAHIITALRLPDTLFMQTGGIEVGSDLIILQKDSRKQGLTTRERLFMEVCRERTPQGLETEHSNKAFTLPQSTLATGSAIGTNQFGKSVRKYEWNGSEEAMQQRLAEILKANFTHYFKPSLFGGQKQAQPQQGAMLSLFDLFGEATAAVQYKPNTGKRPYTDEMPGWMKDGALVLFEGQLGTIQSRQADRFSEMAAWFNPIKTNGADMERVKDYLPVRKTYFELSESEAETREEQPLLRERLNKAYDAFVTKWGNFHTDGNKEMMTFDSLGFEVYSIEMQAHGEVVKADIMREPVAFKKIDTSVRLAPMEALASSLNYYGRVDMVYLAQSTGCSESEVIEALEGEMFYNPETSAWEEKGRILAGNVVEKCKAFAGYIHSLA
;
A
#
# COMPACT_ATOMS: atom_id res chain seq x y z
N MET A 1 -34.59 12.75 -13.52
CA MET A 1 -33.63 13.03 -12.43
C MET A 1 -33.22 14.49 -12.50
N LYS A 2 -33.49 15.30 -11.46
CA LYS A 2 -32.88 16.64 -11.35
C LYS A 2 -31.39 16.41 -11.23
N ASN A 3 -30.59 16.99 -12.14
CA ASN A 3 -29.15 17.06 -12.06
C ASN A 3 -28.76 17.66 -10.71
N MET A 4 -28.48 16.86 -9.71
CA MET A 4 -27.66 17.32 -8.59
C MET A 4 -26.24 17.44 -9.16
N ASN A 5 -25.92 18.66 -9.63
CA ASN A 5 -24.57 18.97 -10.10
C ASN A 5 -23.60 18.68 -8.95
N TYR A 6 -22.65 17.76 -9.16
CA TYR A 6 -21.51 17.56 -8.28
C TYR A 6 -20.82 18.90 -8.01
N ASN A 7 -20.96 19.40 -6.76
CA ASN A 7 -20.42 20.70 -6.38
C ASN A 7 -19.12 20.52 -5.60
N LYS A 8 -18.01 20.64 -6.32
CA LYS A 8 -16.65 20.48 -5.77
C LYS A 8 -16.38 21.34 -4.52
N LEU A 9 -16.87 22.57 -4.47
CA LEU A 9 -16.66 23.45 -3.30
C LEU A 9 -17.41 22.95 -2.06
N GLN A 10 -18.63 22.44 -2.24
CA GLN A 10 -19.39 21.86 -1.14
C GLN A 10 -18.74 20.57 -0.63
N VAL A 11 -18.29 19.71 -1.54
CA VAL A 11 -17.59 18.47 -1.19
C VAL A 11 -16.28 18.78 -0.47
N LEU A 12 -15.48 19.71 -0.98
CA LEU A 12 -14.24 20.12 -0.34
C LEU A 12 -14.47 20.68 1.07
N ALA A 13 -15.49 21.51 1.25
CA ALA A 13 -15.82 22.07 2.57
C ALA A 13 -16.32 20.98 3.54
N ALA A 14 -17.15 20.04 3.09
CA ALA A 14 -17.64 18.94 3.90
C ALA A 14 -16.48 18.01 4.32
N ASN A 15 -15.58 17.66 3.39
CA ASN A 15 -14.40 16.85 3.69
C ASN A 15 -13.48 17.51 4.70
N THR A 16 -13.21 18.83 4.53
CA THR A 16 -12.38 19.60 5.47
C THR A 16 -12.98 19.61 6.87
N ALA A 17 -14.29 19.88 6.97
CA ALA A 17 -15.02 19.88 8.25
C ALA A 17 -15.03 18.50 8.93
N ALA A 18 -15.14 17.43 8.14
CA ALA A 18 -15.08 16.06 8.66
C ALA A 18 -13.69 15.72 9.22
N ILE A 19 -12.62 16.04 8.49
CA ILE A 19 -11.23 15.84 8.95
C ILE A 19 -10.97 16.63 10.25
N GLU A 20 -11.34 17.90 10.28
CA GLU A 20 -11.19 18.76 11.47
C GLU A 20 -11.96 18.19 12.68
N THR A 21 -13.21 17.74 12.45
CA THR A 21 -14.04 17.12 13.50
C THR A 21 -13.43 15.83 14.00
N ALA A 22 -12.97 14.95 13.11
CA ALA A 22 -12.33 13.68 13.48
C ALA A 22 -11.08 13.92 14.33
N TYR A 23 -10.23 14.86 13.92
CA TYR A 23 -9.03 15.23 14.65
C TYR A 23 -9.34 15.77 16.05
N ARG A 24 -10.32 16.69 16.16
CA ARG A 24 -10.76 17.25 17.43
C ARG A 24 -11.25 16.17 18.40
N VAL A 25 -12.18 15.28 17.94
CA VAL A 25 -12.75 14.19 18.75
C VAL A 25 -11.65 13.27 19.26
N ARG A 26 -10.66 12.96 18.40
CA ARG A 26 -9.51 12.15 18.74
C ARG A 26 -8.64 12.80 19.81
N ASN A 27 -8.29 14.10 19.68
CA ASN A 27 -7.47 14.82 20.65
C ASN A 27 -8.16 14.93 22.02
N GLU A 28 -9.47 15.08 22.00
CA GLU A 28 -10.29 15.09 23.21
C GLU A 28 -10.50 13.67 23.82
N LYS A 29 -10.01 12.62 23.15
CA LYS A 29 -10.09 11.21 23.58
C LYS A 29 -11.50 10.78 23.99
N ARG A 30 -12.49 11.18 23.22
CA ARG A 30 -13.91 10.89 23.45
C ARG A 30 -14.59 10.29 22.23
N THR A 31 -15.80 9.80 22.41
CA THR A 31 -16.67 9.38 21.31
C THR A 31 -17.36 10.59 20.65
N THR A 32 -17.79 10.41 19.41
CA THR A 32 -18.53 11.39 18.61
C THR A 32 -19.94 11.63 19.13
N THR A 33 -20.41 12.87 19.11
CA THR A 33 -21.82 13.23 19.27
C THR A 33 -22.63 12.90 18.01
N ALA A 34 -23.95 12.94 18.08
CA ALA A 34 -24.83 12.72 16.93
C ALA A 34 -24.57 13.75 15.81
N ALA A 35 -24.42 15.04 16.16
CA ALA A 35 -24.14 16.09 15.18
C ALA A 35 -22.75 15.94 14.53
N GLU A 36 -21.75 15.51 15.29
CA GLU A 36 -20.42 15.22 14.74
C GLU A 36 -20.44 14.01 13.81
N ARG A 37 -21.18 12.96 14.14
CA ARG A 37 -21.38 11.82 13.23
C ARG A 37 -22.06 12.24 11.92
N GLU A 38 -23.02 13.14 11.97
CA GLU A 38 -23.63 13.71 10.77
C GLU A 38 -22.58 14.43 9.91
N THR A 39 -21.76 15.31 10.51
CA THR A 39 -20.65 15.99 9.81
C THR A 39 -19.66 15.00 9.20
N LEU A 40 -19.24 13.98 9.96
CA LEU A 40 -18.30 12.96 9.50
C LEU A 40 -18.87 12.12 8.35
N SER A 41 -20.17 11.83 8.39
CA SER A 41 -20.85 11.03 7.35
C SER A 41 -20.97 11.72 6.00
N LEU A 42 -20.78 13.05 5.96
CA LEU A 42 -20.71 13.84 4.71
C LEU A 42 -19.38 13.75 4.00
N TYR A 43 -18.36 13.14 4.62
CA TYR A 43 -17.08 12.91 3.97
C TYR A 43 -17.24 11.96 2.78
N SER A 44 -16.74 12.36 1.63
CA SER A 44 -16.81 11.58 0.40
C SER A 44 -15.48 11.51 -0.36
N GLY A 45 -14.37 11.85 0.32
CA GLY A 45 -13.03 11.84 -0.27
C GLY A 45 -12.81 12.93 -1.31
N PHE A 46 -11.63 12.93 -1.88
CA PHE A 46 -11.22 13.97 -2.84
C PHE A 46 -11.31 13.50 -4.30
N GLY A 47 -11.96 12.37 -4.57
CA GLY A 47 -12.21 11.89 -5.92
C GLY A 47 -12.92 12.95 -6.78
N GLY A 48 -12.37 13.23 -7.98
CA GLY A 48 -12.92 14.24 -8.88
C GLY A 48 -12.59 15.70 -8.54
N ILE A 49 -11.94 16.02 -7.42
CA ILE A 49 -11.48 17.37 -7.07
C ILE A 49 -9.99 17.51 -7.45
N LYS A 50 -9.73 17.64 -8.75
CA LYS A 50 -8.34 17.74 -9.26
C LYS A 50 -7.57 18.93 -8.71
N GLU A 51 -8.25 19.98 -8.29
CA GLU A 51 -7.69 21.18 -7.71
C GLU A 51 -6.91 20.91 -6.40
N VAL A 52 -7.18 19.79 -5.74
CA VAL A 52 -6.43 19.36 -4.54
C VAL A 52 -4.99 18.94 -4.89
N LEU A 53 -4.71 18.53 -6.14
CA LEU A 53 -3.34 18.26 -6.59
C LEU A 53 -2.44 19.49 -6.50
N ASP A 54 -3.04 20.67 -6.55
CA ASP A 54 -2.39 21.96 -6.48
C ASP A 54 -2.26 22.49 -5.04
N LEU A 55 -2.59 21.67 -4.04
CA LEU A 55 -2.47 22.04 -2.62
C LEU A 55 -1.01 22.42 -2.31
N GLY A 56 -0.82 23.66 -1.85
CA GLY A 56 0.52 24.23 -1.62
C GLY A 56 1.18 24.88 -2.83
N THR A 57 0.50 24.99 -3.98
CA THR A 57 1.00 25.65 -5.20
C THR A 57 0.21 26.92 -5.52
N ASN A 58 0.76 27.79 -6.36
CA ASN A 58 0.12 29.03 -6.80
C ASN A 58 -0.57 28.93 -8.17
N ILE A 59 -1.18 27.78 -8.47
CA ILE A 59 -1.87 27.59 -9.75
C ILE A 59 -3.16 28.44 -9.79
N PRO A 60 -3.51 29.05 -10.95
CA PRO A 60 -4.69 29.89 -11.08
C PRO A 60 -5.98 29.08 -10.90
N THR A 61 -6.62 29.19 -9.76
CA THR A 61 -7.97 28.68 -9.48
C THR A 61 -8.90 29.84 -9.14
N SER A 62 -10.22 29.60 -9.09
CA SER A 62 -11.14 30.62 -8.62
C SER A 62 -10.81 31.01 -7.17
N GLU A 63 -11.03 32.29 -6.80
CA GLU A 63 -10.73 32.80 -5.45
C GLU A 63 -11.43 31.96 -4.36
N LYS A 64 -12.66 31.51 -4.58
CA LYS A 64 -13.39 30.65 -3.65
C LYS A 64 -12.71 29.28 -3.48
N MET A 65 -12.21 28.68 -4.57
CA MET A 65 -11.49 27.41 -4.52
C MET A 65 -10.18 27.58 -3.76
N LYS A 66 -9.43 28.63 -4.02
CA LYS A 66 -8.19 28.96 -3.31
C LYS A 66 -8.41 29.11 -1.80
N GLN A 67 -9.47 29.83 -1.40
CA GLN A 67 -9.81 29.96 0.03
C GLN A 67 -10.14 28.61 0.66
N SER A 68 -10.88 27.74 -0.02
CA SER A 68 -11.21 26.40 0.48
C SER A 68 -9.98 25.49 0.57
N LEU A 69 -9.06 25.55 -0.39
CA LEU A 69 -7.80 24.81 -0.35
C LEU A 69 -6.88 25.32 0.76
N ASN A 70 -6.80 26.64 0.97
CA ASN A 70 -6.03 27.20 2.06
C ASN A 70 -6.60 26.79 3.44
N HIS A 71 -7.94 26.73 3.56
CA HIS A 71 -8.56 26.23 4.79
C HIS A 71 -8.19 24.77 5.05
N LEU A 72 -8.26 23.90 4.03
CA LEU A 72 -7.81 22.50 4.13
C LEU A 72 -6.33 22.45 4.57
N ALA A 73 -5.45 23.24 3.95
CA ALA A 73 -4.03 23.28 4.30
C ALA A 73 -3.82 23.67 5.78
N CYS A 74 -4.54 24.70 6.28
CA CYS A 74 -4.48 25.09 7.68
C CYS A 74 -4.94 23.97 8.63
N VAL A 75 -5.99 23.22 8.28
CA VAL A 75 -6.45 22.07 9.06
C VAL A 75 -5.37 21.00 9.10
N LEU A 76 -4.75 20.64 7.96
CA LEU A 76 -3.68 19.65 7.90
C LEU A 76 -2.44 20.09 8.70
N GLN A 77 -2.07 21.36 8.65
CA GLN A 77 -0.98 21.92 9.46
C GLN A 77 -1.29 21.83 10.96
N SER A 78 -2.54 22.09 11.37
CA SER A 78 -2.94 21.95 12.77
C SER A 78 -2.88 20.49 13.26
N ILE A 79 -3.19 19.52 12.37
CA ILE A 79 -3.06 18.10 12.65
C ILE A 79 -1.58 17.71 12.80
N ALA A 80 -0.72 18.22 11.94
CA ALA A 80 0.70 17.94 11.96
C ALA A 80 1.45 18.56 13.16
N GLN A 81 0.90 19.56 13.82
CA GLN A 81 1.46 20.21 15.02
C GLN A 81 2.94 20.65 14.86
N GLY A 82 3.35 21.02 13.66
CA GLY A 82 4.74 21.40 13.34
C GLY A 82 5.63 20.26 12.86
N ASP A 83 5.12 19.04 12.77
CA ASP A 83 5.81 17.93 12.10
C ASP A 83 5.65 18.05 10.58
N GLU A 84 6.69 18.52 9.91
CA GLU A 84 6.73 18.68 8.45
C GLU A 84 6.61 17.34 7.71
N THR A 85 7.09 16.24 8.28
CA THR A 85 6.99 14.91 7.67
C THR A 85 5.55 14.45 7.65
N LEU A 86 4.87 14.54 8.79
CA LEU A 86 3.45 14.21 8.90
C LEU A 86 2.58 15.13 8.02
N TYR A 87 2.90 16.43 7.93
CA TYR A 87 2.19 17.34 7.04
C TYR A 87 2.30 16.89 5.57
N ARG A 88 3.50 16.56 5.11
CA ARG A 88 3.73 16.07 3.75
C ARG A 88 2.98 14.75 3.50
N GLU A 89 3.05 13.81 4.43
CA GLU A 89 2.33 12.54 4.32
C GLU A 89 0.82 12.76 4.21
N LEU A 90 0.24 13.66 4.99
CA LEU A 90 -1.19 14.02 4.91
C LEU A 90 -1.54 14.61 3.54
N VAL A 91 -0.72 15.55 3.05
CA VAL A 91 -0.92 16.18 1.72
C VAL A 91 -0.80 15.13 0.61
N ASP A 92 0.22 14.29 0.64
CA ASP A 92 0.45 13.27 -0.39
C ASP A 92 -0.65 12.20 -0.37
N SER A 93 -1.11 11.81 0.80
CA SER A 93 -2.23 10.89 0.98
C SER A 93 -3.52 11.45 0.35
N ILE A 94 -3.86 12.70 0.65
CA ILE A 94 -5.01 13.38 0.04
C ILE A 94 -4.86 13.48 -1.49
N LYS A 95 -3.68 13.85 -2.00
CA LYS A 95 -3.41 13.91 -3.44
C LYS A 95 -3.57 12.55 -4.12
N ALA A 96 -3.08 11.48 -3.49
CA ALA A 96 -3.23 10.13 -3.99
C ALA A 96 -4.71 9.71 -4.05
N SER A 97 -5.53 10.13 -3.11
CA SER A 97 -6.97 9.81 -3.03
C SER A 97 -7.81 10.41 -4.18
N VAL A 98 -7.34 11.46 -4.83
CA VAL A 98 -8.01 12.08 -6.00
C VAL A 98 -8.29 11.09 -7.12
N LEU A 99 -7.42 10.09 -7.28
CA LEU A 99 -7.54 9.09 -8.34
C LEU A 99 -8.21 7.78 -7.88
N THR A 100 -8.35 7.55 -6.58
CA THR A 100 -8.77 6.26 -6.03
C THR A 100 -10.01 6.32 -5.14
N ALA A 101 -10.38 7.49 -4.62
CA ALA A 101 -11.50 7.64 -3.69
C ALA A 101 -12.84 7.75 -4.45
N PHE A 102 -13.43 6.61 -4.81
CA PHE A 102 -14.76 6.51 -5.40
C PHE A 102 -15.68 5.74 -4.47
N TYR A 103 -16.59 6.46 -3.84
CA TYR A 103 -17.51 5.89 -2.85
C TYR A 103 -18.67 5.18 -3.53
N THR A 104 -18.97 4.00 -3.02
CA THR A 104 -20.08 3.17 -3.49
C THR A 104 -21.41 3.81 -3.12
N PRO A 105 -22.38 3.87 -4.04
CA PRO A 105 -23.73 4.32 -3.72
C PRO A 105 -24.33 3.50 -2.56
N LYS A 106 -24.94 4.20 -1.61
CA LYS A 106 -25.43 3.63 -0.37
C LYS A 106 -26.42 2.48 -0.58
N PHE A 107 -27.35 2.62 -1.54
CA PHE A 107 -28.32 1.58 -1.86
C PHE A 107 -27.69 0.24 -2.28
N LEU A 108 -26.51 0.29 -2.94
CA LEU A 108 -25.80 -0.92 -3.35
C LEU A 108 -25.20 -1.65 -2.14
N ILE A 109 -24.61 -0.89 -1.22
CA ILE A 109 -24.07 -1.44 0.03
C ILE A 109 -25.19 -2.03 0.88
N GLU A 110 -26.30 -1.30 1.04
CA GLU A 110 -27.49 -1.73 1.80
C GLU A 110 -28.09 -3.03 1.21
N ALA A 111 -28.24 -3.11 -0.10
CA ALA A 111 -28.74 -4.32 -0.74
C ALA A 111 -27.86 -5.55 -0.51
N VAL A 112 -26.53 -5.38 -0.52
CA VAL A 112 -25.58 -6.46 -0.21
C VAL A 112 -25.66 -6.82 1.27
N ALA A 113 -25.69 -5.83 2.16
CA ALA A 113 -25.80 -6.03 3.61
C ALA A 113 -27.07 -6.77 3.99
N ASP A 114 -28.22 -6.27 3.54
CA ASP A 114 -29.54 -6.85 3.82
C ASP A 114 -29.61 -8.30 3.34
N GLN A 115 -29.09 -8.59 2.14
CA GLN A 115 -29.12 -9.94 1.60
C GLN A 115 -28.23 -10.91 2.39
N ILE A 116 -27.00 -10.50 2.76
CA ILE A 116 -26.09 -11.34 3.55
C ILE A 116 -26.70 -11.59 4.92
N GLN A 117 -27.17 -10.55 5.62
CA GLN A 117 -27.77 -10.67 6.94
C GLN A 117 -29.03 -11.53 6.92
N ALA A 118 -29.95 -11.31 5.97
CA ALA A 118 -31.15 -12.12 5.80
C ALA A 118 -30.83 -13.59 5.54
N THR A 119 -29.77 -13.86 4.73
CA THR A 119 -29.35 -15.24 4.47
C THR A 119 -28.77 -15.91 5.71
N PHE A 120 -27.97 -15.21 6.49
CA PHE A 120 -27.42 -15.73 7.75
C PHE A 120 -28.53 -16.00 8.76
N GLN A 121 -29.45 -15.06 8.96
CA GLN A 121 -30.58 -15.21 9.85
C GLN A 121 -31.48 -16.39 9.44
N ALA A 122 -31.83 -16.50 8.16
CA ALA A 122 -32.71 -17.57 7.66
C ALA A 122 -32.11 -18.97 7.84
N ASN A 123 -30.77 -19.08 7.92
CA ASN A 123 -30.07 -20.35 8.10
C ASN A 123 -29.50 -20.55 9.52
N GLY A 124 -29.77 -19.64 10.46
CA GLY A 124 -29.28 -19.72 11.84
C GLY A 124 -27.76 -19.61 11.93
N LEU A 125 -27.11 -18.90 11.00
CA LEU A 125 -25.66 -18.73 10.95
C LEU A 125 -25.25 -17.50 11.77
N LEU A 126 -24.10 -17.57 12.42
CA LEU A 126 -23.50 -16.48 13.21
C LEU A 126 -22.25 -15.96 12.50
N MET A 127 -22.24 -14.66 12.21
CA MET A 127 -21.05 -13.97 11.73
C MET A 127 -20.22 -13.54 12.93
N LYS A 128 -19.05 -14.15 13.13
CA LYS A 128 -18.13 -13.81 14.23
C LYS A 128 -17.12 -12.75 13.87
N SER A 129 -16.73 -12.68 12.59
CA SER A 129 -15.68 -11.79 12.13
C SER A 129 -15.97 -11.22 10.73
N PHE A 130 -15.75 -9.91 10.59
CA PHE A 130 -15.93 -9.14 9.36
C PHE A 130 -14.70 -8.30 9.06
N LEU A 131 -14.31 -8.22 7.79
CA LEU A 131 -13.21 -7.40 7.33
C LEU A 131 -13.63 -6.54 6.13
N GLU A 132 -13.33 -5.24 6.21
CA GLU A 132 -13.36 -4.32 5.08
C GLU A 132 -11.92 -3.95 4.67
N THR A 133 -11.53 -4.28 3.45
CA THR A 133 -10.13 -4.26 3.01
C THR A 133 -9.67 -2.92 2.44
N SER A 134 -10.60 -2.04 2.07
CA SER A 134 -10.39 -0.67 1.58
C SER A 134 -11.63 0.14 1.98
N ALA A 135 -11.61 0.62 3.22
CA ALA A 135 -12.84 0.96 3.91
C ALA A 135 -13.41 2.34 3.54
N GLY A 136 -12.57 3.28 3.10
CA GLY A 136 -13.03 4.66 3.03
C GLY A 136 -13.53 5.13 4.39
N ILE A 137 -14.80 5.48 4.48
CA ILE A 137 -15.45 5.82 5.76
C ILE A 137 -16.22 4.64 6.39
N GLY A 138 -15.94 3.40 5.99
CA GLY A 138 -16.57 2.20 6.56
C GLY A 138 -17.92 1.87 5.94
N GLY A 139 -18.07 2.09 4.62
CA GLY A 139 -19.31 1.89 3.92
C GLY A 139 -19.86 0.46 4.03
N PHE A 140 -19.01 -0.56 4.04
CA PHE A 140 -19.39 -1.96 4.16
C PHE A 140 -19.44 -2.49 5.60
N LEU A 141 -19.00 -1.74 6.60
CA LEU A 141 -19.13 -2.16 8.01
C LEU A 141 -20.58 -2.53 8.42
N PRO A 142 -21.64 -1.89 7.87
CA PRO A 142 -23.02 -2.31 8.11
C PRO A 142 -23.39 -3.73 7.62
N VAL A 143 -22.54 -4.37 6.79
CA VAL A 143 -22.72 -5.79 6.41
C VAL A 143 -22.57 -6.71 7.62
N SER A 144 -21.77 -6.31 8.62
CA SER A 144 -21.60 -7.05 9.86
C SER A 144 -22.90 -7.10 10.68
N MET A 145 -23.01 -8.13 11.51
CA MET A 145 -24.13 -8.33 12.43
C MET A 145 -23.77 -7.80 13.83
N SER A 146 -24.75 -7.81 14.77
CA SER A 146 -24.46 -7.57 16.18
C SER A 146 -23.45 -8.60 16.70
N ASP A 147 -22.60 -8.18 17.63
CA ASP A 147 -21.55 -9.01 18.25
C ASP A 147 -20.48 -9.57 17.29
N THR A 148 -20.40 -9.03 16.07
CA THR A 148 -19.35 -9.36 15.10
C THR A 148 -18.10 -8.54 15.39
N TYR A 149 -16.93 -9.20 15.50
CA TYR A 149 -15.63 -8.51 15.45
C TYR A 149 -15.44 -7.85 14.08
N LYS A 150 -15.13 -6.57 14.06
CA LYS A 150 -14.99 -5.77 12.83
C LYS A 150 -13.56 -5.25 12.70
N ALA A 151 -12.93 -5.51 11.55
CA ALA A 151 -11.67 -4.90 11.17
C ALA A 151 -11.83 -4.13 9.85
N ALA A 152 -11.14 -3.00 9.72
CA ALA A 152 -11.19 -2.15 8.54
C ALA A 152 -9.82 -1.58 8.21
N PHE A 153 -9.39 -1.70 6.96
CA PHE A 153 -8.15 -1.12 6.44
C PHE A 153 -8.46 0.12 5.60
N GLU A 154 -7.76 1.20 5.87
CA GLU A 154 -7.81 2.41 5.04
C GLU A 154 -6.40 2.99 4.90
N LYS A 155 -5.94 3.14 3.67
CA LYS A 155 -4.57 3.59 3.39
C LYS A 155 -4.42 5.11 3.49
N ASP A 156 -5.48 5.85 3.18
CA ASP A 156 -5.48 7.32 3.26
C ASP A 156 -5.55 7.79 4.71
N LEU A 157 -4.58 8.60 5.13
CA LEU A 157 -4.44 9.05 6.51
C LEU A 157 -5.63 9.89 6.99
N ALA A 158 -6.06 10.84 6.17
CA ALA A 158 -7.15 11.73 6.52
C ALA A 158 -8.49 10.99 6.55
N THR A 159 -8.71 10.10 5.58
CA THR A 159 -9.88 9.21 5.54
C THR A 159 -9.89 8.25 6.73
N GLY A 160 -8.73 7.70 7.10
CA GLY A 160 -8.58 6.81 8.25
C GLY A 160 -8.92 7.48 9.59
N LEU A 161 -8.60 8.79 9.75
CA LEU A 161 -9.05 9.56 10.91
C LEU A 161 -10.57 9.64 10.98
N VAL A 162 -11.22 9.95 9.86
CA VAL A 162 -12.69 10.03 9.78
C VAL A 162 -13.33 8.68 10.05
N LEU A 163 -12.79 7.61 9.45
CA LEU A 163 -13.23 6.22 9.66
C LEU A 163 -13.17 5.83 11.14
N SER A 164 -12.05 6.10 11.80
CA SER A 164 -11.88 5.79 13.22
C SER A 164 -12.85 6.53 14.13
N ALA A 165 -13.17 7.78 13.80
CA ALA A 165 -14.13 8.59 14.55
C ALA A 165 -15.59 8.15 14.34
N LEU A 166 -15.91 7.66 13.13
CA LEU A 166 -17.25 7.14 12.80
C LEU A 166 -17.53 5.77 13.42
N HIS A 167 -16.51 4.91 13.48
CA HIS A 167 -16.66 3.49 13.87
C HIS A 167 -15.75 3.13 15.04
N PRO A 168 -16.01 3.66 16.25
CA PRO A 168 -15.20 3.35 17.43
C PRO A 168 -15.34 1.88 17.88
N ASP A 169 -16.31 1.15 17.36
CA ASP A 169 -16.56 -0.28 17.60
C ASP A 169 -15.85 -1.20 16.61
N ALA A 170 -15.11 -0.65 15.66
CA ALA A 170 -14.31 -1.39 14.70
C ALA A 170 -12.80 -1.24 14.99
N ARG A 171 -12.04 -2.30 14.73
CA ARG A 171 -10.58 -2.22 14.69
C ARG A 171 -10.15 -1.57 13.38
N VAL A 172 -9.95 -0.26 13.39
CA VAL A 172 -9.47 0.48 12.22
C VAL A 172 -7.95 0.43 12.14
N ILE A 173 -7.43 0.08 10.98
CA ILE A 173 -6.00 0.07 10.64
C ILE A 173 -5.77 1.08 9.53
N VAL A 174 -5.05 2.16 9.84
CA VAL A 174 -4.72 3.21 8.88
C VAL A 174 -3.43 2.83 8.17
N ASP A 175 -3.52 1.89 7.26
CA ASP A 175 -2.40 1.34 6.48
C ASP A 175 -2.91 0.60 5.25
N GLY A 176 -2.00 0.18 4.35
CA GLY A 176 -2.35 -0.64 3.20
C GLY A 176 -2.77 -2.07 3.60
N PHE A 177 -3.70 -2.65 2.86
CA PHE A 177 -4.19 -4.02 3.11
C PHE A 177 -3.07 -5.07 3.03
N GLU A 178 -1.99 -4.79 2.30
CA GLU A 178 -0.80 -5.62 2.22
C GLU A 178 -0.13 -5.86 3.58
N THR A 179 -0.34 -4.97 4.56
CA THR A 179 0.24 -5.07 5.91
C THR A 179 -0.54 -5.97 6.86
N ILE A 180 -1.65 -6.57 6.44
CA ILE A 180 -2.55 -7.33 7.33
C ILE A 180 -1.84 -8.44 8.10
N GLY A 181 -0.84 -9.10 7.50
CA GLY A 181 -0.05 -10.13 8.17
C GLY A 181 0.79 -9.62 9.35
N ALA A 182 1.05 -8.31 9.38
CA ALA A 182 1.81 -7.62 10.41
C ALA A 182 0.91 -7.04 11.51
N GLN A 183 -0.42 -7.06 11.35
CA GLN A 183 -1.37 -6.48 12.30
C GLN A 183 -1.81 -7.49 13.36
N GLU A 184 -1.98 -6.99 14.60
CA GLU A 184 -2.65 -7.76 15.65
C GLU A 184 -4.16 -7.64 15.50
N LEU A 185 -4.75 -8.69 14.99
CA LEU A 185 -6.19 -8.82 14.87
C LEU A 185 -6.68 -9.94 15.79
N GLU A 186 -7.87 -9.79 16.33
CA GLU A 186 -8.51 -10.83 17.15
C GLU A 186 -8.70 -12.13 16.35
N HIS A 187 -8.92 -11.99 15.04
CA HIS A 187 -9.09 -13.11 14.12
C HIS A 187 -8.04 -13.05 13.00
N SER A 188 -7.37 -14.18 12.73
CA SER A 188 -6.47 -14.34 11.59
C SER A 188 -7.19 -14.64 10.28
N SER A 189 -8.49 -14.94 10.34
CA SER A 189 -9.37 -15.20 9.20
C SER A 189 -10.80 -14.75 9.51
N PHE A 190 -11.59 -14.47 8.47
CA PHE A 190 -12.86 -13.78 8.57
C PHE A 190 -14.00 -14.59 7.97
N ASP A 191 -15.20 -14.46 8.56
CA ASP A 191 -16.40 -15.11 8.06
C ASP A 191 -16.97 -14.38 6.84
N VAL A 192 -16.86 -13.06 6.83
CA VAL A 192 -17.26 -12.23 5.70
C VAL A 192 -16.22 -11.15 5.45
N ILE A 193 -15.84 -10.98 4.19
CA ILE A 193 -14.97 -9.90 3.70
C ILE A 193 -15.74 -9.15 2.62
N ALA A 194 -15.98 -7.85 2.80
CA ALA A 194 -16.69 -7.05 1.82
C ALA A 194 -16.04 -5.68 1.66
N SER A 195 -15.91 -5.20 0.42
CA SER A 195 -15.31 -3.91 0.13
C SER A 195 -15.55 -3.48 -1.33
N ASN A 196 -15.48 -2.19 -1.57
CA ASN A 196 -15.17 -1.65 -2.90
C ASN A 196 -13.64 -1.54 -3.00
N ILE A 197 -12.99 -2.48 -3.69
CA ILE A 197 -11.54 -2.56 -3.74
C ILE A 197 -10.95 -1.57 -4.74
N PRO A 198 -9.69 -1.14 -4.58
CA PRO A 198 -9.04 -0.23 -5.52
C PRO A 198 -9.01 -0.78 -6.95
N PHE A 199 -9.22 0.09 -7.95
CA PHE A 199 -9.23 -0.26 -9.36
C PHE A 199 -7.87 0.03 -10.01
N GLY A 200 -7.41 -0.84 -10.90
CA GLY A 200 -6.28 -0.55 -11.78
C GLY A 200 -5.14 -1.56 -11.79
N THR A 201 -4.19 -1.28 -12.68
CA THR A 201 -2.95 -2.05 -12.85
C THR A 201 -1.82 -1.41 -12.04
N ILE A 202 -2.07 -1.19 -10.75
CA ILE A 202 -1.10 -0.65 -9.79
C ILE A 202 -0.38 -1.85 -9.17
N ASN A 203 0.96 -1.81 -9.15
CA ASN A 203 1.76 -2.84 -8.51
C ASN A 203 1.62 -2.75 -6.99
N VAL A 204 1.55 -3.90 -6.35
CA VAL A 204 1.53 -4.05 -4.89
C VAL A 204 2.83 -4.72 -4.46
N PHE A 205 3.37 -4.32 -3.33
CA PHE A 205 4.51 -5.01 -2.72
C PHE A 205 4.01 -5.85 -1.53
N ASP A 206 4.14 -7.17 -1.65
CA ASP A 206 3.92 -8.14 -0.57
C ASP A 206 5.03 -9.19 -0.66
N ALA A 207 5.94 -9.18 0.31
CA ALA A 207 7.13 -10.02 0.31
C ALA A 207 6.80 -11.53 0.38
N ASP A 208 5.68 -11.91 0.99
CA ASP A 208 5.22 -13.30 1.01
C ASP A 208 4.73 -13.72 -0.38
N PHE A 209 3.89 -12.91 -1.02
CA PHE A 209 3.39 -13.17 -2.36
C PHE A 209 4.49 -13.17 -3.42
N GLU A 210 5.51 -12.31 -3.27
CA GLU A 210 6.66 -12.27 -4.19
C GLU A 210 7.44 -13.59 -4.20
N ARG A 211 7.54 -14.27 -3.05
CA ARG A 211 8.23 -15.56 -2.91
C ARG A 211 7.43 -16.76 -3.39
N ARG A 212 6.11 -16.63 -3.40
CA ARG A 212 5.19 -17.69 -3.83
C ARG A 212 5.01 -17.66 -5.34
N GLY A 213 4.87 -18.80 -5.99
CA GLY A 213 4.62 -18.89 -7.43
C GLY A 213 3.28 -18.30 -7.86
N THR A 214 2.89 -18.52 -9.11
CA THR A 214 1.54 -18.19 -9.61
C THR A 214 0.49 -18.99 -8.80
N PRO A 215 -0.63 -18.34 -8.36
CA PRO A 215 -1.11 -17.03 -8.80
C PRO A 215 -0.62 -15.84 -7.96
N TYR A 216 0.05 -16.07 -6.84
CA TYR A 216 0.38 -15.05 -5.85
C TYR A 216 1.27 -13.94 -6.42
N LYS A 217 2.49 -14.29 -6.85
CA LYS A 217 3.44 -13.34 -7.46
C LYS A 217 2.85 -12.60 -8.66
N GLN A 218 2.07 -13.29 -9.49
CA GLN A 218 1.45 -12.66 -10.66
C GLN A 218 0.38 -11.64 -10.26
N SER A 219 -0.30 -11.83 -9.12
CA SER A 219 -1.34 -10.93 -8.64
C SER A 219 -0.80 -9.57 -8.21
N LEU A 220 0.48 -9.49 -7.82
CA LEU A 220 1.14 -8.23 -7.42
C LEU A 220 1.20 -7.17 -8.53
N LYS A 221 1.01 -7.57 -9.80
CA LYS A 221 1.03 -6.66 -10.95
C LYS A 221 -0.24 -5.83 -11.13
N ALA A 222 -1.30 -6.12 -10.38
CA ALA A 222 -2.54 -5.37 -10.42
C ALA A 222 -3.26 -5.45 -9.07
N ILE A 223 -3.48 -4.29 -8.45
CA ILE A 223 -4.01 -4.19 -7.09
C ILE A 223 -5.33 -4.95 -6.89
N HIS A 224 -6.25 -4.90 -7.85
CA HIS A 224 -7.51 -5.63 -7.77
C HIS A 224 -7.31 -7.17 -7.77
N ASN A 225 -6.32 -7.69 -8.50
CA ASN A 225 -5.99 -9.11 -8.48
C ASN A 225 -5.42 -9.55 -7.13
N TYR A 226 -4.53 -8.73 -6.58
CA TYR A 226 -3.95 -8.95 -5.25
C TYR A 226 -5.03 -9.02 -4.18
N PHE A 227 -5.95 -8.05 -4.17
CA PHE A 227 -7.04 -8.02 -3.19
C PHE A 227 -7.88 -9.29 -3.21
N PHE A 228 -8.25 -9.80 -4.40
CA PHE A 228 -9.00 -11.04 -4.51
C PHE A 228 -8.25 -12.25 -3.93
N ILE A 229 -6.99 -12.44 -4.30
CA ILE A 229 -6.22 -13.61 -3.84
C ILE A 229 -5.92 -13.50 -2.35
N LYS A 230 -5.52 -12.32 -1.86
CA LYS A 230 -5.24 -12.09 -0.44
C LYS A 230 -6.48 -12.28 0.43
N ALA A 231 -7.62 -11.72 0.02
CA ALA A 231 -8.87 -11.88 0.74
C ALA A 231 -9.35 -13.34 0.76
N MET A 232 -9.20 -14.09 -0.33
CA MET A 232 -9.54 -15.51 -0.36
C MET A 232 -8.70 -16.34 0.63
N GLU A 233 -7.45 -15.99 0.87
CA GLU A 233 -6.65 -16.65 1.91
C GLU A 233 -7.16 -16.36 3.32
N LEU A 234 -7.54 -15.11 3.57
CA LEU A 234 -8.03 -14.65 4.86
C LEU A 234 -9.48 -15.05 5.16
N LEU A 235 -10.20 -15.58 4.18
CA LEU A 235 -11.57 -15.99 4.35
C LEU A 235 -11.66 -17.37 5.01
N ASN A 236 -12.56 -17.55 5.98
CA ASN A 236 -12.87 -18.85 6.58
C ASN A 236 -13.49 -19.79 5.54
N GLU A 237 -13.38 -21.12 5.73
CA GLU A 237 -14.11 -22.08 4.91
C GLU A 237 -15.62 -21.85 5.01
N GLY A 238 -16.27 -21.81 3.85
CA GLY A 238 -17.68 -21.46 3.72
C GLY A 238 -17.99 -19.97 3.88
N GLY A 239 -16.99 -19.14 4.20
CA GLY A 239 -17.14 -17.69 4.34
C GLY A 239 -17.45 -16.98 3.02
N LEU A 240 -17.93 -15.75 3.11
CA LEU A 240 -18.34 -14.92 1.96
C LEU A 240 -17.35 -13.80 1.66
N LEU A 241 -16.95 -13.69 0.39
CA LEU A 241 -16.24 -12.55 -0.18
C LEU A 241 -17.21 -11.76 -1.05
N ALA A 242 -17.39 -10.46 -0.80
CA ALA A 242 -18.26 -9.58 -1.58
C ALA A 242 -17.50 -8.32 -2.02
N PHE A 243 -16.96 -8.33 -3.24
CA PHE A 243 -16.18 -7.22 -3.77
C PHE A 243 -16.86 -6.50 -4.92
N ILE A 244 -16.83 -5.15 -4.85
CA ILE A 244 -17.01 -4.30 -6.03
C ILE A 244 -15.62 -4.05 -6.61
N THR A 245 -15.48 -4.22 -7.91
CA THR A 245 -14.19 -4.13 -8.61
C THR A 245 -14.37 -3.56 -10.01
N SER A 246 -13.27 -3.17 -10.64
CA SER A 246 -13.28 -2.84 -12.06
C SER A 246 -13.59 -4.06 -12.92
N ARG A 247 -14.18 -3.86 -14.10
CA ARG A 247 -14.43 -4.96 -15.04
C ARG A 247 -13.16 -5.70 -15.49
N GLY A 248 -11.97 -5.13 -15.25
CA GLY A 248 -10.70 -5.72 -15.64
C GLY A 248 -10.44 -7.11 -15.06
N VAL A 249 -10.93 -7.41 -13.86
CA VAL A 249 -10.81 -8.75 -13.25
C VAL A 249 -11.53 -9.80 -14.10
N ALA A 250 -12.75 -9.51 -14.52
CA ALA A 250 -13.55 -10.41 -15.33
C ALA A 250 -13.16 -10.39 -16.81
N ASP A 251 -12.97 -9.20 -17.40
CA ASP A 251 -12.86 -9.02 -18.86
C ASP A 251 -11.44 -9.20 -19.41
N SER A 252 -10.38 -8.91 -18.63
CA SER A 252 -9.02 -8.97 -19.15
C SER A 252 -8.54 -10.42 -19.35
N PRO A 253 -8.04 -10.78 -20.55
CA PRO A 253 -7.42 -12.09 -20.77
C PRO A 253 -6.23 -12.36 -19.86
N SER A 254 -5.43 -11.34 -19.54
CA SER A 254 -4.27 -11.45 -18.65
C SER A 254 -4.64 -11.84 -17.22
N ASN A 255 -5.88 -11.59 -16.79
CA ASN A 255 -6.40 -11.91 -15.47
C ASN A 255 -7.09 -13.30 -15.39
N ARG A 256 -6.91 -14.14 -16.43
CA ARG A 256 -7.43 -15.52 -16.43
C ARG A 256 -6.95 -16.32 -15.22
N PHE A 257 -5.70 -16.13 -14.79
CA PHE A 257 -5.14 -16.83 -13.64
C PHE A 257 -5.87 -16.52 -12.32
N VAL A 258 -6.36 -15.28 -12.14
CA VAL A 258 -7.17 -14.91 -10.97
C VAL A 258 -8.52 -15.59 -11.05
N ARG A 259 -9.20 -15.53 -12.21
CA ARG A 259 -10.50 -16.20 -12.40
C ARG A 259 -10.39 -17.70 -12.18
N ASP A 260 -9.33 -18.32 -12.68
CA ASP A 260 -9.02 -19.73 -12.48
C ASP A 260 -8.87 -20.06 -10.98
N TYR A 261 -8.05 -19.29 -10.27
CA TYR A 261 -7.89 -19.42 -8.83
C TYR A 261 -9.23 -19.33 -8.09
N LEU A 262 -10.01 -18.27 -8.37
CA LEU A 262 -11.28 -18.03 -7.68
C LEU A 262 -12.29 -19.15 -7.88
N VAL A 263 -12.50 -19.62 -9.13
CA VAL A 263 -13.51 -20.65 -9.41
C VAL A 263 -13.10 -22.04 -8.91
N HIS A 264 -11.82 -22.30 -8.66
CA HIS A 264 -11.36 -23.57 -8.08
C HIS A 264 -11.38 -23.55 -6.54
N HIS A 265 -11.40 -22.37 -5.89
CA HIS A 265 -11.39 -22.25 -4.43
C HIS A 265 -12.71 -21.70 -3.86
N ALA A 266 -13.66 -21.32 -4.71
CA ALA A 266 -14.95 -20.79 -4.27
C ALA A 266 -16.08 -21.08 -5.25
N HIS A 267 -17.30 -20.98 -4.76
CA HIS A 267 -18.52 -20.96 -5.57
C HIS A 267 -18.91 -19.52 -5.89
N ILE A 268 -19.25 -19.23 -7.14
CA ILE A 268 -19.76 -17.92 -7.53
C ILE A 268 -21.24 -17.82 -7.08
N ILE A 269 -21.49 -17.01 -6.04
CA ILE A 269 -22.86 -16.66 -5.63
C ILE A 269 -23.42 -15.60 -6.58
N THR A 270 -22.66 -14.54 -6.83
CA THR A 270 -23.05 -13.45 -7.73
C THR A 270 -21.83 -13.00 -8.55
N ALA A 271 -22.00 -12.90 -9.86
CA ALA A 271 -21.16 -12.11 -10.74
C ALA A 271 -22.10 -11.20 -11.53
N LEU A 272 -22.13 -9.92 -11.19
CA LEU A 272 -23.11 -8.95 -11.68
C LEU A 272 -22.41 -7.73 -12.28
N ARG A 273 -22.58 -7.51 -13.56
CA ARG A 273 -22.13 -6.30 -14.25
C ARG A 273 -23.02 -5.12 -13.84
N LEU A 274 -22.38 -4.06 -13.34
CA LEU A 274 -23.05 -2.83 -12.92
C LEU A 274 -23.13 -1.82 -14.08
N PRO A 275 -24.10 -0.87 -14.07
CA PRO A 275 -24.14 0.21 -15.04
C PRO A 275 -22.89 1.08 -14.98
N ASP A 276 -22.35 1.47 -16.15
CA ASP A 276 -21.11 2.27 -16.23
C ASP A 276 -21.27 3.66 -15.58
N THR A 277 -22.50 4.17 -15.48
CA THR A 277 -22.83 5.47 -14.87
C THR A 277 -23.05 5.40 -13.36
N LEU A 278 -22.88 4.22 -12.74
CA LEU A 278 -23.18 4.03 -11.30
C LEU A 278 -22.44 5.02 -10.40
N PHE A 279 -21.19 5.35 -10.70
CA PHE A 279 -20.35 6.24 -9.91
C PHE A 279 -20.41 7.72 -10.35
N MET A 280 -21.27 8.08 -11.29
CA MET A 280 -21.40 9.47 -11.76
C MET A 280 -21.87 10.43 -10.66
N GLN A 281 -22.74 9.99 -9.75
CA GLN A 281 -23.27 10.82 -8.68
C GLN A 281 -22.30 10.98 -7.51
N THR A 282 -21.54 9.93 -7.19
CA THR A 282 -20.62 9.90 -6.04
C THR A 282 -19.19 10.33 -6.38
N GLY A 283 -18.75 10.14 -7.62
CA GLY A 283 -17.37 10.41 -8.06
C GLY A 283 -17.24 11.21 -9.35
N GLY A 284 -18.36 11.54 -10.02
CA GLY A 284 -18.34 12.29 -11.28
C GLY A 284 -17.67 11.55 -12.45
N ILE A 285 -17.54 10.22 -12.37
CA ILE A 285 -16.88 9.40 -13.38
C ILE A 285 -17.78 8.30 -13.93
N GLU A 286 -17.57 7.97 -15.20
CA GLU A 286 -18.11 6.78 -15.85
C GLU A 286 -17.07 5.67 -15.83
N VAL A 287 -17.35 4.59 -15.12
CA VAL A 287 -16.42 3.46 -14.98
C VAL A 287 -17.17 2.13 -14.95
N GLY A 288 -16.73 1.19 -15.79
CA GLY A 288 -17.28 -0.15 -15.79
C GLY A 288 -16.80 -0.95 -14.58
N SER A 289 -17.78 -1.49 -13.84
CA SER A 289 -17.55 -2.22 -12.61
C SER A 289 -18.42 -3.46 -12.49
N ASP A 290 -18.01 -4.37 -11.62
CA ASP A 290 -18.67 -5.63 -11.32
C ASP A 290 -18.83 -5.81 -9.81
N LEU A 291 -19.95 -6.38 -9.38
CA LEU A 291 -20.15 -6.94 -8.04
C LEU A 291 -19.90 -8.45 -8.13
N ILE A 292 -18.91 -8.93 -7.42
CA ILE A 292 -18.53 -10.35 -7.36
C ILE A 292 -18.68 -10.83 -5.93
N ILE A 293 -19.58 -11.81 -5.71
CA ILE A 293 -19.78 -12.46 -4.42
C ILE A 293 -19.46 -13.94 -4.55
N LEU A 294 -18.54 -14.40 -3.70
CA LEU A 294 -18.01 -15.76 -3.70
C LEU A 294 -18.22 -16.40 -2.33
N GLN A 295 -18.42 -17.71 -2.31
CA GLN A 295 -18.40 -18.52 -1.08
C GLN A 295 -17.21 -19.47 -1.14
N LYS A 296 -16.29 -19.39 -0.18
CA LYS A 296 -15.08 -20.22 -0.14
C LYS A 296 -15.40 -21.71 0.03
N ASP A 297 -14.78 -22.51 -0.80
CA ASP A 297 -14.77 -23.99 -0.71
C ASP A 297 -13.45 -24.50 -1.28
N SER A 298 -12.46 -24.66 -0.43
CA SER A 298 -11.11 -25.12 -0.84
C SER A 298 -11.08 -26.60 -1.26
N ARG A 299 -12.18 -27.35 -1.01
CA ARG A 299 -12.33 -28.76 -1.38
C ARG A 299 -13.29 -28.97 -2.55
N LYS A 300 -13.64 -27.91 -3.23
CA LYS A 300 -14.57 -27.92 -4.34
C LYS A 300 -14.14 -28.90 -5.43
N GLN A 301 -15.09 -29.74 -5.87
CA GLN A 301 -14.90 -30.71 -6.95
C GLN A 301 -15.61 -30.21 -8.22
N GLY A 302 -14.82 -29.81 -9.21
CA GLY A 302 -15.28 -29.43 -10.54
C GLY A 302 -15.93 -28.03 -10.62
N LEU A 303 -16.24 -27.60 -11.82
CA LEU A 303 -16.81 -26.28 -12.14
C LEU A 303 -18.21 -26.41 -12.71
N THR A 304 -19.10 -25.54 -12.30
CA THR A 304 -20.42 -25.33 -12.91
C THR A 304 -20.30 -24.70 -14.30
N THR A 305 -21.34 -24.75 -15.10
CA THR A 305 -21.39 -24.06 -16.41
C THR A 305 -21.15 -22.56 -16.28
N ARG A 306 -21.74 -21.93 -15.24
CA ARG A 306 -21.56 -20.51 -14.96
C ARG A 306 -20.10 -20.16 -14.67
N GLU A 307 -19.39 -20.97 -13.88
CA GLU A 307 -18.00 -20.76 -13.53
C GLU A 307 -17.06 -20.99 -14.72
N ARG A 308 -17.38 -21.95 -15.60
CA ARG A 308 -16.65 -22.12 -16.87
C ARG A 308 -16.80 -20.88 -17.76
N LEU A 309 -18.02 -20.33 -17.87
CA LEU A 309 -18.23 -19.10 -18.63
C LEU A 309 -17.50 -17.90 -18.01
N PHE A 310 -17.39 -17.83 -16.68
CA PHE A 310 -16.64 -16.78 -16.00
C PHE A 310 -15.13 -16.82 -16.29
N MET A 311 -14.60 -17.96 -16.68
CA MET A 311 -13.20 -18.09 -17.13
C MET A 311 -12.96 -17.60 -18.55
N GLU A 312 -14.02 -17.50 -19.36
CA GLU A 312 -13.94 -17.21 -20.76
C GLU A 312 -14.25 -15.75 -21.07
N VAL A 313 -13.50 -15.17 -22.02
CA VAL A 313 -13.73 -13.84 -22.56
C VAL A 313 -13.92 -13.91 -24.06
N CYS A 314 -14.65 -12.95 -24.62
CA CYS A 314 -14.87 -12.82 -26.05
C CYS A 314 -14.72 -11.36 -26.48
N ARG A 315 -14.57 -11.15 -27.78
CA ARG A 315 -14.69 -9.85 -28.44
C ARG A 315 -15.91 -9.87 -29.33
N GLU A 316 -16.50 -8.73 -29.48
CA GLU A 316 -17.60 -8.52 -30.42
C GLU A 316 -17.10 -7.69 -31.61
N ARG A 317 -17.75 -7.82 -32.72
CA ARG A 317 -17.48 -6.96 -33.89
C ARG A 317 -18.53 -5.86 -33.98
N THR A 318 -18.08 -4.65 -34.14
CA THR A 318 -18.97 -3.51 -34.45
C THR A 318 -19.58 -3.67 -35.83
N PRO A 319 -20.69 -2.98 -36.17
CA PRO A 319 -21.23 -2.96 -37.51
C PRO A 319 -20.22 -2.50 -38.55
N GLN A 320 -19.21 -1.72 -38.17
CA GLN A 320 -18.13 -1.25 -39.03
C GLN A 320 -16.96 -2.24 -39.11
N GLY A 321 -17.09 -3.43 -38.54
CA GLY A 321 -16.07 -4.50 -38.59
C GLY A 321 -14.92 -4.37 -37.56
N LEU A 322 -14.92 -3.35 -36.68
CA LEU A 322 -13.92 -3.19 -35.62
C LEU A 322 -14.20 -4.15 -34.49
N GLU A 323 -13.16 -4.68 -33.88
CA GLU A 323 -13.29 -5.51 -32.66
C GLU A 323 -13.41 -4.63 -31.41
N THR A 324 -14.30 -5.04 -30.50
CA THR A 324 -14.39 -4.44 -29.17
C THR A 324 -13.24 -4.92 -28.28
N GLU A 325 -13.01 -4.23 -27.15
CA GLU A 325 -12.28 -4.82 -26.02
C GLU A 325 -12.98 -6.11 -25.57
N HIS A 326 -12.24 -6.94 -24.81
CA HIS A 326 -12.78 -8.19 -24.31
C HIS A 326 -13.93 -7.97 -23.32
N SER A 327 -14.89 -8.87 -23.31
CA SER A 327 -15.97 -8.96 -22.32
C SER A 327 -16.10 -10.40 -21.85
N ASN A 328 -16.41 -10.58 -20.56
CA ASN A 328 -16.55 -11.91 -19.97
C ASN A 328 -17.87 -12.57 -20.38
N LYS A 329 -17.83 -13.83 -20.79
CA LYS A 329 -19.02 -14.56 -21.24
C LYS A 329 -20.06 -14.81 -20.15
N ALA A 330 -19.68 -14.79 -18.87
CA ALA A 330 -20.65 -14.93 -17.78
C ALA A 330 -21.70 -13.82 -17.79
N PHE A 331 -21.39 -12.63 -18.28
CA PHE A 331 -22.32 -11.50 -18.34
C PHE A 331 -23.32 -11.57 -19.50
N THR A 332 -23.30 -12.63 -20.30
CA THR A 332 -24.36 -12.95 -21.26
C THR A 332 -25.51 -13.77 -20.66
N LEU A 333 -25.32 -14.28 -19.44
CA LEU A 333 -26.34 -15.05 -18.73
C LEU A 333 -27.50 -14.16 -18.23
N PRO A 334 -28.72 -14.67 -18.13
CA PRO A 334 -29.80 -13.97 -17.43
C PRO A 334 -29.40 -13.58 -16.00
N GLN A 335 -29.82 -12.40 -15.55
CA GLN A 335 -29.56 -11.88 -14.20
C GLN A 335 -28.06 -11.67 -13.86
N SER A 336 -27.18 -11.63 -14.86
CA SER A 336 -25.76 -11.32 -14.68
C SER A 336 -25.41 -9.85 -14.93
N THR A 337 -26.42 -9.01 -15.22
CA THR A 337 -26.27 -7.54 -15.35
C THR A 337 -27.38 -6.80 -14.63
N LEU A 338 -27.02 -5.74 -13.95
CA LEU A 338 -28.00 -4.81 -13.36
C LEU A 338 -28.56 -3.84 -14.42
N ALA A 339 -27.80 -3.60 -15.49
CA ALA A 339 -28.18 -2.70 -16.57
C ALA A 339 -29.50 -3.12 -17.26
N THR A 340 -30.25 -2.13 -17.73
CA THR A 340 -31.48 -2.32 -18.54
C THR A 340 -31.18 -2.34 -20.04
N GLY A 341 -30.04 -1.84 -20.44
CA GLY A 341 -29.58 -1.79 -21.82
C GLY A 341 -28.07 -1.89 -21.96
N SER A 342 -27.61 -2.27 -23.13
CA SER A 342 -26.21 -2.20 -23.46
C SER A 342 -25.98 -1.86 -24.93
N ALA A 343 -24.95 -1.09 -25.22
CA ALA A 343 -24.58 -0.70 -26.57
C ALA A 343 -23.06 -0.71 -26.74
N ILE A 344 -22.58 -0.83 -27.98
CA ILE A 344 -21.16 -0.61 -28.27
C ILE A 344 -20.90 0.90 -28.28
N GLY A 345 -19.98 1.35 -27.45
CA GLY A 345 -19.55 2.73 -27.33
C GLY A 345 -18.03 2.82 -27.30
N THR A 346 -17.51 3.98 -26.92
CA THR A 346 -16.06 4.23 -26.82
C THR A 346 -15.71 4.53 -25.37
N ASN A 347 -14.63 3.92 -24.86
CA ASN A 347 -14.11 4.22 -23.53
C ASN A 347 -13.22 5.50 -23.56
N GLN A 348 -12.77 5.94 -22.39
CA GLN A 348 -11.90 7.12 -22.24
C GLN A 348 -10.55 7.03 -22.97
N PHE A 349 -10.17 5.83 -23.44
CA PHE A 349 -8.94 5.59 -24.21
C PHE A 349 -9.19 5.47 -25.73
N GLY A 350 -10.40 5.79 -26.20
CA GLY A 350 -10.77 5.72 -27.60
C GLY A 350 -11.03 4.31 -28.15
N LYS A 351 -11.10 3.29 -27.28
CA LYS A 351 -11.33 1.91 -27.72
C LYS A 351 -12.81 1.55 -27.67
N SER A 352 -13.26 0.75 -28.63
CA SER A 352 -14.63 0.24 -28.67
C SER A 352 -14.87 -0.75 -27.52
N VAL A 353 -15.90 -0.51 -26.73
CA VAL A 353 -16.30 -1.34 -25.60
C VAL A 353 -17.80 -1.50 -25.53
N ARG A 354 -18.28 -2.59 -24.95
CA ARG A 354 -19.69 -2.70 -24.58
C ARG A 354 -19.93 -1.87 -23.32
N LYS A 355 -20.81 -0.88 -23.44
CA LYS A 355 -21.30 -0.04 -22.34
C LYS A 355 -22.60 -0.58 -21.81
N TYR A 356 -22.80 -0.42 -20.50
CA TYR A 356 -23.97 -0.91 -19.78
C TYR A 356 -24.68 0.28 -19.15
N GLU A 357 -25.97 0.44 -19.47
CA GLU A 357 -26.76 1.61 -19.12
C GLU A 357 -27.97 1.23 -18.27
N TRP A 358 -28.34 2.12 -17.38
CA TRP A 358 -29.57 2.02 -16.61
C TRP A 358 -30.54 3.11 -17.02
N ASN A 359 -31.72 2.68 -17.50
CA ASN A 359 -32.82 3.57 -17.91
C ASN A 359 -34.01 3.40 -16.97
N GLY A 360 -33.92 3.96 -15.75
CA GLY A 360 -34.94 3.88 -14.72
C GLY A 360 -34.65 4.79 -13.55
N SER A 361 -35.50 4.74 -12.51
CA SER A 361 -35.20 5.43 -11.25
C SER A 361 -34.20 4.65 -10.40
N GLU A 362 -33.65 5.28 -9.39
CA GLU A 362 -32.74 4.64 -8.42
C GLU A 362 -33.48 3.58 -7.61
N GLU A 363 -34.72 3.85 -7.23
CA GLU A 363 -35.56 2.88 -6.49
C GLU A 363 -35.81 1.59 -7.30
N ALA A 364 -36.05 1.74 -8.60
CA ALA A 364 -36.23 0.58 -9.50
C ALA A 364 -34.89 -0.20 -9.66
N MET A 365 -33.74 0.49 -9.65
CA MET A 365 -32.41 -0.15 -9.68
C MET A 365 -32.18 -0.93 -8.38
N GLN A 366 -32.49 -0.33 -7.23
CA GLN A 366 -32.38 -0.95 -5.91
C GLN A 366 -33.25 -2.20 -5.80
N GLN A 367 -34.52 -2.10 -6.23
CA GLN A 367 -35.44 -3.25 -6.24
C GLN A 367 -34.90 -4.38 -7.12
N ARG A 368 -34.49 -4.09 -8.35
CA ARG A 368 -33.91 -5.07 -9.27
C ARG A 368 -32.65 -5.73 -8.69
N LEU A 369 -31.76 -4.95 -8.06
CA LEU A 369 -30.58 -5.48 -7.39
C LEU A 369 -30.96 -6.46 -6.27
N ALA A 370 -31.89 -6.08 -5.41
CA ALA A 370 -32.36 -6.92 -4.32
C ALA A 370 -32.95 -8.25 -4.83
N GLU A 371 -33.76 -8.20 -5.91
CA GLU A 371 -34.34 -9.39 -6.55
C GLU A 371 -33.24 -10.32 -7.11
N ILE A 372 -32.25 -9.78 -7.80
CA ILE A 372 -31.12 -10.55 -8.35
C ILE A 372 -30.30 -11.19 -7.23
N LEU A 373 -29.95 -10.43 -6.18
CA LEU A 373 -29.19 -10.94 -5.06
C LEU A 373 -29.94 -12.05 -4.33
N LYS A 374 -31.24 -11.84 -4.03
CA LYS A 374 -32.09 -12.84 -3.39
C LYS A 374 -32.15 -14.13 -4.20
N ALA A 375 -32.37 -14.04 -5.51
CA ALA A 375 -32.42 -15.20 -6.40
C ALA A 375 -31.09 -15.96 -6.40
N ASN A 376 -29.98 -15.23 -6.52
CA ASN A 376 -28.64 -15.81 -6.55
C ASN A 376 -28.27 -16.49 -5.22
N PHE A 377 -28.52 -15.83 -4.09
CA PHE A 377 -28.26 -16.43 -2.78
C PHE A 377 -29.12 -17.66 -2.52
N THR A 378 -30.40 -17.61 -2.85
CA THR A 378 -31.30 -18.77 -2.72
C THR A 378 -30.83 -19.97 -3.53
N HIS A 379 -30.24 -19.73 -4.70
CA HIS A 379 -29.86 -20.80 -5.61
C HIS A 379 -28.44 -21.32 -5.39
N TYR A 380 -27.49 -20.43 -5.04
CA TYR A 380 -26.04 -20.75 -5.08
C TYR A 380 -25.37 -20.78 -3.71
N PHE A 381 -25.94 -20.11 -2.69
CA PHE A 381 -25.37 -20.15 -1.35
C PHE A 381 -25.56 -21.52 -0.72
N LYS A 382 -24.53 -22.05 -0.09
CA LYS A 382 -24.49 -23.37 0.55
C LYS A 382 -24.31 -23.22 2.06
N PRO A 383 -25.40 -23.20 2.86
CA PRO A 383 -25.28 -23.03 4.31
C PRO A 383 -24.40 -24.07 4.99
N SER A 384 -24.39 -25.30 4.47
CA SER A 384 -23.58 -26.41 5.02
C SER A 384 -22.07 -26.22 4.94
N LEU A 385 -21.59 -25.31 4.10
CA LEU A 385 -20.16 -24.98 4.03
C LEU A 385 -19.75 -24.02 5.14
N PHE A 386 -20.66 -23.16 5.60
CA PHE A 386 -20.39 -22.15 6.62
C PHE A 386 -20.25 -22.80 8.00
N GLY A 387 -19.15 -22.52 8.71
CA GLY A 387 -18.90 -23.10 10.05
C GLY A 387 -18.48 -24.57 10.05
N GLY A 388 -18.16 -25.14 8.87
CA GLY A 388 -17.56 -26.47 8.76
C GLY A 388 -16.25 -26.54 9.57
N GLN A 389 -16.12 -27.58 10.44
CA GLN A 389 -14.93 -27.78 11.27
C GLN A 389 -13.68 -27.67 10.42
N LYS A 390 -12.75 -26.82 10.84
CA LYS A 390 -11.36 -26.87 10.39
C LYS A 390 -10.82 -28.27 10.70
N GLN A 391 -10.87 -29.20 9.75
CA GLN A 391 -9.85 -30.25 9.77
C GLN A 391 -8.53 -29.49 9.59
N ALA A 392 -7.64 -29.64 10.56
CA ALA A 392 -6.30 -29.10 10.48
C ALA A 392 -5.71 -29.52 9.14
N GLN A 393 -5.77 -28.66 8.16
CA GLN A 393 -4.85 -28.76 7.03
C GLN A 393 -3.46 -28.49 7.63
N PRO A 394 -2.44 -29.26 7.21
CA PRO A 394 -1.09 -28.76 7.41
C PRO A 394 -1.09 -27.37 6.82
N GLN A 395 -0.68 -26.39 7.62
CA GLN A 395 -0.53 -25.00 7.21
C GLN A 395 0.49 -24.93 6.06
N GLN A 396 0.03 -25.18 4.84
CA GLN A 396 0.70 -24.74 3.64
C GLN A 396 0.40 -23.25 3.52
N GLY A 397 1.20 -22.47 4.21
CA GLY A 397 1.05 -21.02 4.26
C GLY A 397 1.37 -20.40 5.61
N ALA A 398 1.58 -21.18 6.67
CA ALA A 398 2.49 -20.72 7.71
C ALA A 398 3.83 -20.51 7.00
N MET A 399 4.37 -19.30 7.01
CA MET A 399 5.77 -19.07 6.73
C MET A 399 6.53 -20.25 7.34
N LEU A 400 6.99 -21.17 6.50
CA LEU A 400 8.02 -22.11 6.91
C LEU A 400 9.13 -21.20 7.40
N SER A 401 9.35 -21.14 8.71
CA SER A 401 10.48 -20.43 9.22
C SER A 401 11.69 -21.04 8.55
N LEU A 402 12.68 -20.21 8.24
CA LEU A 402 13.99 -20.64 7.80
C LEU A 402 14.47 -21.90 8.53
N PHE A 403 14.00 -22.10 9.74
CA PHE A 403 14.38 -23.09 10.72
C PHE A 403 13.51 -24.35 10.72
N ASP A 404 12.36 -24.35 10.07
CA ASP A 404 11.49 -25.53 9.95
C ASP A 404 11.98 -26.53 8.88
N LEU A 405 12.90 -26.13 8.01
CA LEU A 405 13.51 -26.97 6.96
C LEU A 405 14.62 -27.91 7.45
N PHE A 406 15.13 -27.71 8.68
CA PHE A 406 16.29 -28.46 9.19
C PHE A 406 16.03 -29.33 10.44
N GLY A 407 14.77 -29.51 10.85
CA GLY A 407 14.42 -30.28 12.05
C GLY A 407 13.87 -31.66 11.74
N GLU A 408 14.67 -32.71 11.92
CA GLU A 408 14.14 -34.07 12.11
C GLU A 408 13.25 -34.14 13.36
N ALA A 409 12.11 -34.83 13.20
CA ALA A 409 11.10 -35.00 14.23
C ALA A 409 11.65 -35.62 15.51
N THR A 410 11.62 -34.90 16.60
CA THR A 410 11.67 -35.47 17.94
C THR A 410 10.55 -34.94 18.79
N ALA A 411 9.65 -35.86 19.17
CA ALA A 411 8.72 -35.89 20.29
C ALA A 411 7.80 -34.67 20.50
N ALA A 412 6.50 -34.95 20.34
CA ALA A 412 5.39 -34.08 20.68
C ALA A 412 5.46 -33.57 22.12
N VAL A 413 5.80 -32.29 22.28
CA VAL A 413 5.48 -31.50 23.47
C VAL A 413 4.24 -30.68 23.14
N GLN A 414 3.16 -30.84 23.90
CA GLN A 414 1.97 -29.99 23.80
C GLN A 414 2.37 -28.54 24.08
N TYR A 415 2.38 -27.73 23.05
CA TYR A 415 2.74 -26.31 23.11
C TYR A 415 1.50 -25.45 23.08
N LYS A 416 1.29 -24.65 24.12
CA LYS A 416 0.41 -23.48 24.08
C LYS A 416 1.12 -22.43 23.22
N PRO A 417 0.50 -21.88 22.18
CA PRO A 417 1.11 -20.83 21.39
C PRO A 417 1.30 -19.60 22.29
N ASN A 418 2.54 -19.34 22.67
CA ASN A 418 2.90 -18.06 23.26
C ASN A 418 2.99 -17.07 22.09
N THR A 419 1.93 -16.34 21.86
CA THR A 419 1.86 -15.27 20.86
C THR A 419 2.68 -14.05 21.26
N GLY A 420 3.74 -14.24 21.99
CA GLY A 420 4.59 -13.31 22.72
C GLY A 420 5.18 -12.13 21.93
N LYS A 421 4.41 -11.50 21.06
CA LYS A 421 4.69 -10.13 20.64
C LYS A 421 4.70 -9.26 21.88
N ARG A 422 5.80 -8.55 22.09
CA ARG A 422 5.98 -7.65 23.23
C ARG A 422 6.69 -6.38 22.79
N PRO A 423 6.52 -5.28 23.55
CA PRO A 423 7.24 -4.04 23.25
C PRO A 423 8.75 -4.30 23.16
N TYR A 424 9.37 -3.74 22.13
CA TYR A 424 10.83 -3.72 21.99
C TYR A 424 11.34 -2.46 22.68
N THR A 425 12.19 -2.64 23.69
CA THR A 425 12.65 -1.55 24.56
C THR A 425 14.13 -1.20 24.37
N ASP A 426 14.85 -1.97 23.52
CA ASP A 426 16.22 -1.65 23.19
C ASP A 426 16.28 -0.49 22.17
N GLU A 427 17.45 0.12 22.07
CA GLU A 427 17.70 1.23 21.15
C GLU A 427 17.46 0.82 19.70
N MET A 428 16.72 1.66 18.97
CA MET A 428 16.48 1.53 17.52
C MET A 428 17.33 2.56 16.78
N PRO A 429 18.47 2.17 16.19
CA PRO A 429 19.21 3.03 15.29
C PRO A 429 18.38 3.42 14.07
N GLY A 430 18.65 4.58 13.47
CA GLY A 430 17.93 5.11 12.31
C GLY A 430 17.85 4.17 11.10
N TRP A 431 18.85 3.31 10.91
CA TRP A 431 18.88 2.31 9.84
C TRP A 431 18.02 1.07 10.10
N MET A 432 17.55 0.84 11.34
CA MET A 432 16.75 -0.33 11.68
C MET A 432 15.32 -0.15 11.16
N LYS A 433 14.83 -1.13 10.42
CA LYS A 433 13.49 -1.11 9.81
C LYS A 433 12.72 -2.39 10.10
N ASP A 434 11.44 -2.38 9.74
CA ASP A 434 10.54 -3.52 9.90
C ASP A 434 11.09 -4.79 9.24
N GLY A 435 10.95 -5.91 9.94
CA GLY A 435 11.49 -7.19 9.51
C GLY A 435 12.97 -7.40 9.83
N ALA A 436 13.65 -6.42 10.47
CA ALA A 436 15.04 -6.59 10.90
C ALA A 436 15.14 -7.67 11.99
N LEU A 437 16.06 -8.62 11.82
CA LEU A 437 16.36 -9.62 12.82
C LEU A 437 17.00 -8.97 14.07
N VAL A 438 16.53 -9.33 15.24
CA VAL A 438 17.08 -8.85 16.52
C VAL A 438 17.13 -9.98 17.54
N LEU A 439 18.06 -9.84 18.47
CA LEU A 439 18.12 -10.65 19.68
C LEU A 439 17.66 -9.78 20.85
N PHE A 440 16.49 -10.08 21.39
CA PHE A 440 15.89 -9.34 22.50
C PHE A 440 15.58 -10.25 23.67
N GLU A 441 16.07 -9.92 24.86
CA GLU A 441 15.94 -10.75 26.09
C GLU A 441 16.33 -12.23 25.87
N GLY A 442 17.37 -12.46 25.07
CA GLY A 442 17.87 -13.80 24.76
C GLY A 442 17.05 -14.61 23.77
N GLN A 443 16.02 -14.03 23.17
CA GLN A 443 15.23 -14.63 22.10
C GLN A 443 15.49 -13.96 20.76
N LEU A 444 15.49 -14.76 19.70
CA LEU A 444 15.55 -14.25 18.33
C LEU A 444 14.15 -13.88 17.86
N GLY A 445 14.06 -12.77 17.16
CA GLY A 445 12.81 -12.30 16.57
C GLY A 445 13.05 -11.23 15.52
N THR A 446 11.97 -10.66 15.02
CA THR A 446 12.00 -9.51 14.10
C THR A 446 11.39 -8.29 14.76
N ILE A 447 11.91 -7.13 14.36
CA ILE A 447 11.30 -5.84 14.69
C ILE A 447 10.07 -5.64 13.81
N GLN A 448 9.04 -5.13 14.44
CA GLN A 448 7.89 -4.54 13.78
C GLN A 448 7.66 -3.18 14.41
N SER A 449 7.94 -2.12 13.65
CA SER A 449 7.53 -0.79 14.07
C SER A 449 6.00 -0.77 14.06
N ARG A 450 5.41 -0.39 15.15
CA ARG A 450 3.99 -0.12 15.25
C ARG A 450 3.83 1.35 15.60
N GLN A 451 3.38 2.05 14.61
CA GLN A 451 2.51 3.17 14.92
C GLN A 451 1.19 2.54 15.35
N ALA A 452 0.89 2.56 16.64
CA ALA A 452 -0.46 2.22 17.14
C ALA A 452 -1.49 3.08 16.40
N ASP A 453 -1.02 4.14 15.83
CA ASP A 453 -1.67 5.15 15.04
C ASP A 453 -0.54 6.07 14.54
N ARG A 454 -0.54 6.46 13.26
CA ARG A 454 0.49 7.35 12.68
C ARG A 454 0.59 8.74 13.35
N PHE A 455 -0.27 9.02 14.30
CA PHE A 455 -0.31 10.25 15.11
C PHE A 455 0.15 10.06 16.56
N SER A 456 0.59 8.85 16.96
CA SER A 456 1.15 8.57 18.28
C SER A 456 2.63 8.16 18.17
N GLU A 457 3.38 8.28 19.28
CA GLU A 457 4.79 7.90 19.34
C GLU A 457 5.05 6.52 18.76
N MET A 458 6.12 6.40 17.98
CA MET A 458 6.54 5.13 17.39
C MET A 458 6.88 4.13 18.51
N ALA A 459 6.13 3.05 18.57
CA ALA A 459 6.45 1.90 19.41
C ALA A 459 6.97 0.78 18.52
N ALA A 460 8.13 0.23 18.84
CA ALA A 460 8.63 -0.96 18.21
C ALA A 460 8.16 -2.20 18.98
N TRP A 461 7.80 -3.24 18.23
CA TRP A 461 7.38 -4.52 18.78
C TRP A 461 8.35 -5.60 18.37
N PHE A 462 8.70 -6.45 19.34
CA PHE A 462 9.46 -7.65 19.11
C PHE A 462 8.52 -8.81 18.77
N ASN A 463 8.74 -9.45 17.63
CA ASN A 463 8.01 -10.63 17.18
C ASN A 463 8.93 -11.86 17.27
N PRO A 464 8.79 -12.72 18.32
CA PRO A 464 9.69 -13.85 18.53
C PRO A 464 9.58 -14.88 17.41
N ILE A 465 10.73 -15.44 17.01
CA ILE A 465 10.85 -16.52 16.04
C ILE A 465 11.31 -17.78 16.77
N LYS A 466 10.69 -18.93 16.42
CA LYS A 466 11.20 -20.22 16.85
C LYS A 466 12.46 -20.54 16.05
N THR A 467 13.56 -20.84 16.71
CA THR A 467 14.82 -21.21 16.07
C THR A 467 15.41 -22.44 16.74
N ASN A 468 16.26 -23.16 16.03
CA ASN A 468 17.16 -24.13 16.63
C ASN A 468 18.41 -23.43 17.20
N GLY A 469 19.19 -24.13 18.00
CA GLY A 469 20.37 -23.54 18.67
C GLY A 469 21.47 -23.10 17.68
N ALA A 470 21.64 -23.82 16.57
CA ALA A 470 22.66 -23.51 15.56
C ALA A 470 22.33 -22.22 14.80
N ASP A 471 21.08 -22.03 14.40
CA ASP A 471 20.63 -20.82 13.69
C ASP A 471 20.66 -19.60 14.61
N MET A 472 20.30 -19.78 15.89
CA MET A 472 20.42 -18.71 16.88
C MET A 472 21.89 -18.24 17.01
N GLU A 473 22.84 -19.17 17.08
CA GLU A 473 24.26 -18.83 17.15
C GLU A 473 24.76 -18.17 15.86
N ARG A 474 24.28 -18.63 14.68
CA ARG A 474 24.60 -18.00 13.40
C ARG A 474 24.11 -16.54 13.35
N VAL A 475 22.88 -16.29 13.75
CA VAL A 475 22.34 -14.93 13.80
C VAL A 475 23.08 -14.07 14.81
N LYS A 476 23.42 -14.60 16.00
CA LYS A 476 24.24 -13.88 16.99
C LYS A 476 25.57 -13.40 16.40
N ASP A 477 26.23 -14.25 15.61
CA ASP A 477 27.49 -13.92 14.97
C ASP A 477 27.31 -12.96 13.76
N TYR A 478 26.15 -12.97 13.12
CA TYR A 478 25.80 -12.08 12.01
C TYR A 478 25.43 -10.65 12.46
N LEU A 479 24.68 -10.50 13.56
CA LEU A 479 24.21 -9.18 14.03
C LEU A 479 25.33 -8.14 14.21
N PRO A 480 26.52 -8.48 14.75
CA PRO A 480 27.66 -7.56 14.80
C PRO A 480 28.17 -7.10 13.43
N VAL A 481 28.17 -7.99 12.42
CA VAL A 481 28.56 -7.64 11.06
C VAL A 481 27.59 -6.60 10.50
N ARG A 482 26.29 -6.87 10.59
CA ARG A 482 25.24 -5.95 10.16
C ARG A 482 25.34 -4.59 10.87
N LYS A 483 25.43 -4.61 12.20
CA LYS A 483 25.52 -3.38 13.00
C LYS A 483 26.69 -2.51 12.53
N THR A 484 27.89 -3.11 12.45
CA THR A 484 29.10 -2.36 12.08
C THR A 484 29.09 -1.89 10.63
N TYR A 485 28.42 -2.63 9.72
CA TYR A 485 28.23 -2.21 8.34
C TYR A 485 27.41 -0.91 8.26
N PHE A 486 26.27 -0.84 8.96
CA PHE A 486 25.45 0.37 8.95
C PHE A 486 26.11 1.53 9.69
N GLU A 487 26.74 1.28 10.86
CA GLU A 487 27.51 2.31 11.58
C GLU A 487 28.61 2.93 10.69
N LEU A 488 29.32 2.10 9.93
CA LEU A 488 30.35 2.56 8.99
C LEU A 488 29.72 3.36 7.84
N SER A 489 28.71 2.80 7.20
CA SER A 489 28.09 3.41 6.02
C SER A 489 27.44 4.76 6.34
N GLU A 490 26.68 4.86 7.45
CA GLU A 490 26.05 6.11 7.89
C GLU A 490 27.10 7.14 8.30
N SER A 491 28.09 6.75 9.15
CA SER A 491 29.11 7.68 9.60
C SER A 491 29.94 8.25 8.45
N GLU A 492 30.32 7.43 7.47
CA GLU A 492 31.05 7.92 6.28
C GLU A 492 30.18 8.75 5.34
N ALA A 493 28.89 8.44 5.21
CA ALA A 493 27.96 9.23 4.41
C ALA A 493 27.71 10.62 5.03
N GLU A 494 27.62 10.68 6.36
CA GLU A 494 27.30 11.89 7.11
C GLU A 494 28.51 12.80 7.26
N THR A 495 29.65 12.25 7.69
CA THR A 495 30.87 13.02 7.95
C THR A 495 31.71 13.29 6.69
N ARG A 496 31.59 12.44 5.66
CA ARG A 496 32.48 12.39 4.48
C ARG A 496 33.97 12.22 4.85
N GLU A 497 34.21 11.59 5.98
CA GLU A 497 35.55 11.24 6.45
C GLU A 497 35.65 9.72 6.56
N GLU A 498 36.87 9.22 6.21
CA GLU A 498 37.16 7.80 6.36
C GLU A 498 37.12 7.39 7.83
N GLN A 499 36.46 6.27 8.11
CA GLN A 499 36.29 5.71 9.43
C GLN A 499 37.11 4.40 9.61
N PRO A 500 38.44 4.47 9.73
CA PRO A 500 39.30 3.29 9.70
C PRO A 500 38.97 2.29 10.83
N LEU A 501 38.64 2.81 12.02
CA LEU A 501 38.31 1.97 13.18
C LEU A 501 37.00 1.17 12.99
N LEU A 502 35.98 1.81 12.39
CA LEU A 502 34.72 1.11 12.08
C LEU A 502 34.93 0.07 10.98
N ARG A 503 35.75 0.39 9.97
CA ARG A 503 36.11 -0.54 8.91
C ARG A 503 36.90 -1.74 9.43
N GLU A 504 37.84 -1.53 10.34
CA GLU A 504 38.57 -2.60 11.00
C GLU A 504 37.61 -3.50 11.83
N ARG A 505 36.69 -2.89 12.55
CA ARG A 505 35.65 -3.63 13.31
C ARG A 505 34.76 -4.45 12.39
N LEU A 506 34.34 -3.89 11.25
CA LEU A 506 33.55 -4.61 10.24
C LEU A 506 34.32 -5.81 9.70
N ASN A 507 35.58 -5.61 9.30
CA ASN A 507 36.44 -6.71 8.82
C ASN A 507 36.58 -7.81 9.87
N LYS A 508 36.86 -7.46 11.13
CA LYS A 508 37.02 -8.41 12.22
C LYS A 508 35.74 -9.20 12.49
N ALA A 509 34.58 -8.53 12.49
CA ALA A 509 33.29 -9.20 12.70
C ALA A 509 32.97 -10.15 11.52
N TYR A 510 33.19 -9.69 10.29
CA TYR A 510 32.99 -10.49 9.08
C TYR A 510 33.93 -11.72 9.05
N ASP A 511 35.23 -11.55 9.30
CA ASP A 511 36.20 -12.65 9.26
C ASP A 511 35.89 -13.70 10.35
N ALA A 512 35.44 -13.27 11.52
CA ALA A 512 34.96 -14.17 12.57
C ALA A 512 33.72 -14.97 12.13
N PHE A 513 32.76 -14.30 11.50
CA PHE A 513 31.57 -14.94 10.96
C PHE A 513 31.91 -15.98 9.89
N VAL A 514 32.71 -15.58 8.88
CA VAL A 514 33.09 -16.45 7.75
C VAL A 514 33.90 -17.66 8.21
N THR A 515 34.78 -17.49 9.19
CA THR A 515 35.57 -18.60 9.75
C THR A 515 34.68 -19.70 10.33
N LYS A 516 33.54 -19.34 10.90
CA LYS A 516 32.63 -20.30 11.58
C LYS A 516 31.53 -20.82 10.63
N TRP A 517 30.98 -19.96 9.78
CA TRP A 517 29.75 -20.21 9.04
C TRP A 517 29.95 -20.23 7.49
N GLY A 518 31.14 -19.91 7.00
CA GLY A 518 31.40 -19.71 5.58
C GLY A 518 30.94 -18.33 5.08
N ASN A 519 31.18 -18.06 3.80
CA ASN A 519 30.76 -16.79 3.18
C ASN A 519 29.23 -16.66 3.08
N PHE A 520 28.74 -15.45 2.82
CA PHE A 520 27.30 -15.19 2.73
C PHE A 520 26.59 -15.87 1.56
N HIS A 521 27.37 -16.30 0.54
CA HIS A 521 26.83 -17.01 -0.61
C HIS A 521 26.52 -18.49 -0.36
N THR A 522 26.90 -19.04 0.81
CA THR A 522 26.49 -20.40 1.20
C THR A 522 24.97 -20.43 1.47
N ASP A 523 24.32 -21.55 1.12
CA ASP A 523 22.86 -21.66 1.15
C ASP A 523 22.24 -21.22 2.49
N GLY A 524 22.75 -21.71 3.62
CA GLY A 524 22.21 -21.36 4.94
C GLY A 524 22.41 -19.89 5.34
N ASN A 525 23.53 -19.25 4.92
CA ASN A 525 23.76 -17.84 5.18
C ASN A 525 22.93 -16.95 4.27
N LYS A 526 22.84 -17.30 2.99
CA LYS A 526 22.00 -16.63 2.00
C LYS A 526 20.53 -16.62 2.42
N GLU A 527 20.05 -17.74 2.95
CA GLU A 527 18.69 -17.87 3.45
C GLU A 527 18.44 -16.99 4.66
N MET A 528 19.35 -16.96 5.65
CA MET A 528 19.30 -16.05 6.80
C MET A 528 19.24 -14.59 6.37
N MET A 529 20.09 -14.19 5.42
CA MET A 529 20.13 -12.82 4.92
C MET A 529 18.90 -12.43 4.11
N THR A 530 18.27 -13.37 3.44
CA THR A 530 16.99 -13.16 2.75
C THR A 530 15.85 -12.95 3.75
N PHE A 531 15.96 -13.57 4.94
CA PHE A 531 14.96 -13.44 5.99
C PHE A 531 15.08 -12.10 6.76
N ASP A 532 16.29 -11.57 6.92
CA ASP A 532 16.52 -10.24 7.50
C ASP A 532 16.18 -9.15 6.48
N SER A 533 15.28 -8.24 6.81
CA SER A 533 14.92 -7.11 5.92
C SER A 533 16.11 -6.22 5.53
N LEU A 534 17.18 -6.27 6.31
CA LEU A 534 18.46 -5.55 6.10
C LEU A 534 19.53 -6.44 5.43
N GLY A 535 19.23 -7.72 5.26
CA GLY A 535 20.20 -8.70 4.83
C GLY A 535 20.79 -8.45 3.44
N PHE A 536 19.97 -7.98 2.48
CA PHE A 536 20.47 -7.69 1.12
C PHE A 536 21.49 -6.57 1.07
N GLU A 537 21.35 -5.58 1.95
CA GLU A 537 22.34 -4.48 2.03
C GLU A 537 23.67 -5.01 2.57
N VAL A 538 23.62 -5.82 3.64
CA VAL A 538 24.82 -6.45 4.20
C VAL A 538 25.43 -7.51 3.28
N TYR A 539 24.60 -8.22 2.50
CA TYR A 539 25.07 -9.18 1.50
C TYR A 539 26.02 -8.58 0.47
N SER A 540 25.86 -7.26 0.20
CA SER A 540 26.70 -6.51 -0.73
C SER A 540 28.17 -6.33 -0.30
N ILE A 541 28.55 -6.70 0.94
CA ILE A 541 29.97 -6.68 1.38
C ILE A 541 30.79 -7.82 0.77
N GLU A 542 30.14 -8.78 0.11
CA GLU A 542 30.77 -9.82 -0.71
C GLU A 542 30.49 -9.61 -2.20
N MET A 543 31.48 -9.87 -3.02
CA MET A 543 31.36 -9.88 -4.48
C MET A 543 31.85 -11.20 -5.05
N GLN A 544 31.27 -11.62 -6.16
CA GLN A 544 31.81 -12.75 -6.94
C GLN A 544 32.77 -12.23 -8.02
N ALA A 545 34.04 -12.59 -7.89
CA ALA A 545 35.07 -12.26 -8.87
C ALA A 545 35.81 -13.53 -9.28
N HIS A 546 35.86 -13.82 -10.58
CA HIS A 546 36.57 -14.96 -11.15
C HIS A 546 36.18 -16.34 -10.57
N GLY A 547 34.90 -16.46 -10.08
CA GLY A 547 34.39 -17.70 -9.47
C GLY A 547 34.69 -17.84 -7.98
N GLU A 548 35.34 -16.87 -7.37
CA GLU A 548 35.61 -16.81 -5.93
C GLU A 548 34.80 -15.68 -5.29
N VAL A 549 34.50 -15.82 -4.01
CA VAL A 549 33.85 -14.79 -3.20
C VAL A 549 34.95 -13.91 -2.58
N VAL A 550 34.90 -12.64 -2.85
CA VAL A 550 35.87 -11.63 -2.36
C VAL A 550 35.16 -10.52 -1.59
N LYS A 551 35.90 -9.87 -0.70
CA LYS A 551 35.41 -8.70 0.04
C LYS A 551 35.19 -7.52 -0.92
N ALA A 552 34.03 -6.86 -0.84
CA ALA A 552 33.70 -5.66 -1.60
C ALA A 552 34.53 -4.43 -1.13
N ASP A 553 34.48 -3.36 -1.92
CA ASP A 553 35.31 -2.17 -1.71
C ASP A 553 35.05 -1.50 -0.35
N ILE A 554 33.83 -1.51 0.17
CA ILE A 554 33.51 -0.97 1.50
C ILE A 554 34.37 -1.58 2.63
N MET A 555 34.88 -2.78 2.43
CA MET A 555 35.78 -3.45 3.37
C MET A 555 37.21 -2.92 3.32
N ARG A 556 37.55 -2.12 2.29
CA ARG A 556 38.91 -1.61 2.02
C ARG A 556 38.99 -0.09 2.03
N GLU A 557 37.97 0.57 1.45
CA GLU A 557 37.94 2.02 1.24
C GLU A 557 36.52 2.58 1.37
N PRO A 558 36.36 3.89 1.56
CA PRO A 558 35.04 4.53 1.58
C PRO A 558 34.32 4.36 0.24
N VAL A 559 33.03 3.99 0.33
CA VAL A 559 32.12 3.91 -0.83
C VAL A 559 30.99 4.93 -0.76
N ALA A 560 30.71 5.49 0.42
CA ALA A 560 29.69 6.50 0.63
C ALA A 560 30.09 7.87 0.09
N PHE A 561 31.39 8.12 -0.08
CA PHE A 561 31.96 9.33 -0.69
C PHE A 561 33.23 8.97 -1.43
N LYS A 562 33.62 9.79 -2.37
CA LYS A 562 34.88 9.62 -3.06
C LYS A 562 35.98 10.39 -2.35
N LYS A 563 37.10 9.73 -2.03
CA LYS A 563 38.29 10.41 -1.57
C LYS A 563 38.78 11.37 -2.65
N ILE A 564 38.95 12.63 -2.29
CA ILE A 564 39.47 13.65 -3.18
C ILE A 564 40.99 13.48 -3.19
N ASP A 565 41.54 13.22 -4.36
CA ASP A 565 42.98 13.24 -4.54
C ASP A 565 43.46 14.71 -4.55
N THR A 566 43.83 15.20 -3.38
CA THR A 566 44.35 16.56 -3.21
C THR A 566 45.73 16.78 -3.83
N SER A 567 46.37 15.72 -4.36
CA SER A 567 47.65 15.83 -5.09
C SER A 567 47.46 16.38 -6.52
N VAL A 568 46.23 16.24 -7.07
CA VAL A 568 45.88 16.77 -8.39
C VAL A 568 44.81 17.86 -8.20
N ARG A 569 45.16 19.10 -8.46
CA ARG A 569 44.25 20.23 -8.44
C ARG A 569 43.44 20.30 -9.74
N LEU A 570 42.14 20.30 -9.65
CA LEU A 570 41.25 20.46 -10.81
C LEU A 570 41.03 21.95 -11.11
N ALA A 571 40.87 22.29 -12.38
CA ALA A 571 40.31 23.59 -12.74
C ALA A 571 38.87 23.70 -12.27
N PRO A 572 38.34 24.91 -11.92
CA PRO A 572 36.98 25.07 -11.39
C PRO A 572 35.88 24.42 -12.23
N MET A 573 35.95 24.52 -13.56
CA MET A 573 35.01 23.87 -14.46
C MET A 573 35.10 22.33 -14.46
N GLU A 574 36.30 21.79 -14.34
CA GLU A 574 36.50 20.34 -14.21
C GLU A 574 36.00 19.82 -12.87
N ALA A 575 36.19 20.61 -11.81
CA ALA A 575 35.66 20.31 -10.49
C ALA A 575 34.14 20.34 -10.49
N LEU A 576 33.52 21.32 -11.15
CA LEU A 576 32.08 21.38 -11.32
C LEU A 576 31.53 20.16 -12.08
N ALA A 577 32.14 19.82 -13.22
CA ALA A 577 31.75 18.64 -14.00
C ALA A 577 31.92 17.35 -13.19
N SER A 578 33.00 17.23 -12.41
CA SER A 578 33.24 16.09 -11.52
C SER A 578 32.21 16.02 -10.39
N SER A 579 31.84 17.16 -9.77
CA SER A 579 30.81 17.25 -8.75
C SER A 579 29.45 16.75 -9.27
N LEU A 580 29.07 17.21 -10.46
CA LEU A 580 27.84 16.77 -11.10
C LEU A 580 27.84 15.27 -11.44
N ASN A 581 28.96 14.74 -11.88
CA ASN A 581 29.12 13.30 -12.18
C ASN A 581 29.05 12.42 -10.93
N TYR A 582 29.68 12.85 -9.82
CA TYR A 582 29.76 12.02 -8.61
C TYR A 582 28.58 12.18 -7.67
N TYR A 583 28.04 13.39 -7.55
CA TYR A 583 27.02 13.71 -6.56
C TYR A 583 25.66 14.06 -7.19
N GLY A 584 25.60 14.18 -8.53
CA GLY A 584 24.39 14.62 -9.23
C GLY A 584 23.95 16.06 -8.90
N ARG A 585 24.82 16.82 -8.22
CA ARG A 585 24.56 18.19 -7.75
C ARG A 585 25.87 18.98 -7.63
N VAL A 586 25.75 20.29 -7.51
CA VAL A 586 26.85 21.17 -7.14
C VAL A 586 27.15 20.97 -5.66
N ASP A 587 28.34 20.45 -5.34
CA ASP A 587 28.79 20.24 -3.97
C ASP A 587 29.95 21.18 -3.68
N MET A 588 29.70 22.25 -2.93
CA MET A 588 30.67 23.33 -2.68
C MET A 588 31.88 22.85 -1.90
N VAL A 589 31.72 21.90 -0.98
CA VAL A 589 32.82 21.31 -0.22
C VAL A 589 33.78 20.57 -1.16
N TYR A 590 33.20 19.75 -2.05
CA TYR A 590 33.99 19.05 -3.08
C TYR A 590 34.71 20.02 -4.00
N LEU A 591 34.02 21.07 -4.47
CA LEU A 591 34.61 22.09 -5.34
C LEU A 591 35.80 22.79 -4.65
N ALA A 592 35.65 23.26 -3.45
CA ALA A 592 36.69 23.91 -2.67
C ALA A 592 37.91 23.00 -2.44
N GLN A 593 37.67 21.75 -2.06
CA GLN A 593 38.73 20.78 -1.79
C GLN A 593 39.47 20.33 -3.05
N SER A 594 38.77 20.08 -4.15
CA SER A 594 39.35 19.59 -5.40
C SER A 594 40.11 20.69 -6.18
N THR A 595 39.68 21.95 -6.06
CA THR A 595 40.37 23.11 -6.64
C THR A 595 41.45 23.64 -5.73
N GLY A 596 41.29 23.48 -4.40
CA GLY A 596 42.11 24.10 -3.36
C GLY A 596 41.87 25.59 -3.20
N CYS A 597 40.73 26.09 -3.67
CA CYS A 597 40.28 27.46 -3.54
C CYS A 597 39.24 27.55 -2.39
N SER A 598 39.11 28.74 -1.85
CA SER A 598 37.97 29.03 -0.94
C SER A 598 36.62 28.98 -1.71
N GLU A 599 35.52 28.79 -1.00
CA GLU A 599 34.20 28.82 -1.63
C GLU A 599 33.95 30.11 -2.40
N SER A 600 34.38 31.25 -1.88
CA SER A 600 34.25 32.56 -2.55
C SER A 600 35.00 32.63 -3.87
N GLU A 601 36.24 32.11 -3.93
CA GLU A 601 37.02 32.03 -5.16
C GLU A 601 36.43 31.06 -6.18
N VAL A 602 35.83 29.96 -5.71
CA VAL A 602 35.10 29.01 -6.57
C VAL A 602 33.86 29.66 -7.16
N ILE A 603 33.10 30.41 -6.37
CA ILE A 603 31.90 31.13 -6.82
C ILE A 603 32.28 32.16 -7.89
N GLU A 604 33.33 32.94 -7.65
CA GLU A 604 33.83 33.93 -8.61
C GLU A 604 34.34 33.26 -9.92
N ALA A 605 35.09 32.17 -9.80
CA ALA A 605 35.61 31.44 -10.96
C ALA A 605 34.53 30.72 -11.80
N LEU A 606 33.39 30.43 -11.21
CA LEU A 606 32.24 29.78 -11.86
C LEU A 606 31.05 30.72 -12.07
N GLU A 607 31.30 32.03 -12.04
CA GLU A 607 30.27 33.04 -12.32
C GLU A 607 29.63 32.80 -13.70
N GLY A 608 28.31 32.73 -13.73
CA GLY A 608 27.55 32.46 -14.96
C GLY A 608 27.38 30.98 -15.32
N GLU A 609 28.05 30.05 -14.63
CA GLU A 609 27.87 28.60 -14.84
C GLU A 609 27.13 27.91 -13.69
N MET A 610 27.15 28.47 -12.48
CA MET A 610 26.35 28.04 -11.36
C MET A 610 25.69 29.23 -10.67
N PHE A 611 24.50 28.97 -10.06
CA PHE A 611 23.68 30.00 -9.41
C PHE A 611 23.14 29.45 -8.10
N TYR A 612 23.02 30.33 -7.10
CA TYR A 612 22.36 29.97 -5.85
C TYR A 612 20.85 29.96 -6.06
N ASN A 613 20.21 28.83 -5.81
CA ASN A 613 18.75 28.70 -5.87
C ASN A 613 18.16 28.90 -4.49
N PRO A 614 17.46 30.03 -4.24
CA PRO A 614 16.86 30.30 -2.92
C PRO A 614 15.71 29.36 -2.56
N GLU A 615 15.06 28.70 -3.52
CA GLU A 615 13.98 27.73 -3.26
C GLU A 615 14.51 26.43 -2.69
N THR A 616 15.69 25.99 -3.18
CA THR A 616 16.35 24.75 -2.70
C THR A 616 17.45 25.01 -1.68
N SER A 617 17.76 26.28 -1.41
CA SER A 617 18.88 26.74 -0.57
C SER A 617 20.22 26.09 -0.96
N ALA A 618 20.43 25.88 -2.25
CA ALA A 618 21.59 25.17 -2.79
C ALA A 618 22.13 25.85 -4.05
N TRP A 619 23.43 25.64 -4.34
CA TRP A 619 24.02 25.98 -5.63
C TRP A 619 23.60 24.97 -6.69
N GLU A 620 23.15 25.44 -7.83
CA GLU A 620 22.72 24.63 -8.98
C GLU A 620 23.45 25.07 -10.25
N GLU A 621 23.72 24.14 -11.14
CA GLU A 621 24.33 24.46 -12.42
C GLU A 621 23.31 25.16 -13.35
N LYS A 622 23.82 25.91 -14.32
CA LYS A 622 23.04 26.76 -15.23
C LYS A 622 21.89 26.03 -15.94
N GLY A 623 22.14 24.82 -16.44
CA GLY A 623 21.13 24.05 -17.16
C GLY A 623 19.96 23.68 -16.27
N ARG A 624 20.22 23.35 -15.01
CA ARG A 624 19.19 23.01 -14.01
C ARG A 624 18.38 24.25 -13.59
N ILE A 625 19.04 25.39 -13.42
CA ILE A 625 18.35 26.66 -13.14
C ILE A 625 17.44 27.07 -14.28
N LEU A 626 17.90 26.93 -15.52
CA LEU A 626 17.15 27.30 -16.73
C LEU A 626 16.12 26.25 -17.16
N ALA A 627 16.06 25.09 -16.51
CA ALA A 627 15.05 24.06 -16.77
C ALA A 627 13.74 24.33 -16.00
N GLY A 628 12.59 23.92 -16.56
CA GLY A 628 11.29 24.03 -15.94
C GLY A 628 10.67 25.43 -16.06
N ASN A 629 9.95 25.90 -15.03
CA ASN A 629 9.25 27.18 -15.07
C ASN A 629 10.20 28.34 -14.71
N VAL A 630 10.92 28.83 -15.70
CA VAL A 630 11.91 29.91 -15.54
C VAL A 630 11.29 31.22 -15.04
N VAL A 631 10.00 31.49 -15.38
CA VAL A 631 9.31 32.71 -14.95
C VAL A 631 9.07 32.73 -13.42
N GLU A 632 8.70 31.60 -12.85
CA GLU A 632 8.53 31.48 -11.39
C GLU A 632 9.88 31.56 -10.67
N LYS A 633 10.89 30.87 -11.19
CA LYS A 633 12.25 30.99 -10.66
C LYS A 633 12.76 32.44 -10.67
N CYS A 634 12.54 33.20 -11.76
CA CYS A 634 12.90 34.62 -11.81
C CYS A 634 12.18 35.45 -10.73
N LYS A 635 10.92 35.16 -10.42
CA LYS A 635 10.21 35.85 -9.33
C LYS A 635 10.78 35.50 -7.96
N ALA A 636 11.11 34.23 -7.72
CA ALA A 636 11.76 33.78 -6.47
C ALA A 636 13.14 34.45 -6.29
N PHE A 637 13.96 34.50 -7.34
CA PHE A 637 15.23 35.21 -7.33
C PHE A 637 15.06 36.72 -7.04
N ALA A 638 14.09 37.38 -7.69
CA ALA A 638 13.83 38.80 -7.44
C ALA A 638 13.39 39.06 -5.99
N GLY A 639 12.55 38.19 -5.43
CA GLY A 639 12.14 38.24 -4.01
C GLY A 639 13.31 38.04 -3.07
N TYR A 640 14.21 37.12 -3.35
CA TYR A 640 15.42 36.85 -2.56
C TYR A 640 16.39 38.03 -2.59
N ILE A 641 16.68 38.62 -3.75
CA ILE A 641 17.52 39.81 -3.90
C ILE A 641 16.94 40.98 -3.10
N HIS A 642 15.61 41.16 -3.12
CA HIS A 642 14.92 42.22 -2.34
C HIS A 642 15.00 41.98 -0.83
N SER A 643 15.13 40.74 -0.38
CA SER A 643 15.30 40.40 1.04
C SER A 643 16.73 40.61 1.56
N LEU A 644 17.73 40.68 0.66
CA LEU A 644 19.14 40.92 0.99
C LEU A 644 19.51 42.43 0.96
N ALA A 645 18.67 43.26 0.36
CA ALA A 645 18.81 44.74 0.31
C ALA A 645 18.08 45.40 1.47
#